data_a7e11607b6d8c18abf6ff45b0536ec29
#
_entry.id   a7e11607b6d8c18abf6ff45b0536ec29
#
_cell.length_a   1.000
_cell.length_b   1.000
_cell.length_c   1.000
_cell.angle_alpha   90.00
_cell.angle_beta   90.00
_cell.angle_gamma   90.00
#
_symmetry.space_group_name_H-M   'P 1'
#
loop_
_entity.id
_entity.type
_entity.pdbx_description
1 polymer ?
#
loop_
_entity_poly.entity_id
_entity_poly.type
_entity_poly.pdbx_seq_one_letter_code
_entity_poly.pdbx_strand_id
1 'polypeptide(L)'
;MGEPFSGTPPSVRPLEDRLDSWKEIAAYLKRDVTTVQRWERREGMPVHRHLHDRMGSVYASRAELDAWACSRNLQPAQENGTSAPSQNTPAPPPRSAISSFFARWRFIFPLVTAGAVLAIGAILWLQRTEHFWRNPIADARFQTVTDFDGAEQAAAVSRDGHFVAFLSDRDGPMDVWVTQVGSGQFHNLTRGSALGLPNPSLRTPGFSPDGSFVTYWVRRQNSSSSYSIGIWAVPTLGGEPRPYFEGAAELDWSRDGSRLVYHTPGSGDPMFVSDSNRPSSGPPIFTAPPGLHSHFPLWSPDAKFIYFVRGELPDKLDIWRIPSAGGTPVRITSHNARVTYPVLLDRRTLLYLASDPDGSGPWLYSMDVERRIPHRLTSGFDRYTSLAASADGRRLVATLANPKRTLWRLRIADSPSKVPTAAQISLTTGTGFSPRLGPNYLLYVSATGTSESIWKLANGTSTELWSGQAARIFGGPAISPDGPSIAFSVRQHGQTFLYVMQADGTDARIVTDSLALQGAPAWAPDGRSITSAADDRGVTHLFRIPLDGHSPAPFVRGYSLDPAWAPDGQFVVYSGPDIGTTFSVKAVTTEAAPHPLPALTLTRGARHLAFLPGGRALVLLRGEIQHKNLWLVDLETGAERQLTSLAPDFDIRDFDISPDGREVVIERVQERSDVVLMDLHRDAD
;
A
#
# COMPACT_ATOMS: atom_id res chain seq x y z
N MET A 1 -7.09 42.23 53.89
CA MET A 1 -7.49 43.50 53.27
C MET A 1 -7.28 43.36 51.77
N GLY A 2 -8.32 43.47 50.93
CA GLY A 2 -8.28 43.33 49.51
C GLY A 2 -9.63 42.83 49.01
N GLU A 3 -10.49 43.75 48.61
CA GLU A 3 -11.91 43.58 48.29
C GLU A 3 -12.17 42.71 47.03
N PRO A 4 -13.37 42.09 46.94
CA PRO A 4 -13.73 41.32 45.76
C PRO A 4 -14.38 42.22 44.69
N PHE A 5 -13.95 42.06 43.44
CA PHE A 5 -14.61 42.66 42.27
C PHE A 5 -15.98 42.02 42.04
N SER A 6 -17.03 42.84 42.20
CA SER A 6 -18.41 42.58 41.85
C SER A 6 -18.59 42.78 40.35
N GLY A 7 -18.77 41.72 39.58
CA GLY A 7 -19.22 41.73 38.20
C GLY A 7 -20.69 41.26 38.14
N THR A 8 -21.58 42.16 37.80
CA THR A 8 -23.03 41.92 37.61
C THR A 8 -23.21 40.93 36.45
N PRO A 9 -24.08 39.88 36.60
CA PRO A 9 -24.40 39.01 35.50
C PRO A 9 -25.32 39.70 34.48
N PRO A 10 -25.19 39.38 33.16
CA PRO A 10 -26.07 39.97 32.14
C PRO A 10 -27.52 39.53 32.36
N SER A 11 -28.44 40.45 32.21
CA SER A 11 -29.90 40.30 32.39
C SER A 11 -30.48 39.19 31.51
N VAL A 12 -31.14 38.23 32.14
CA VAL A 12 -31.98 37.21 31.48
C VAL A 12 -33.14 37.92 30.83
N ARG A 13 -33.21 38.00 29.50
CA ARG A 13 -34.35 38.45 28.72
C ARG A 13 -35.47 37.41 28.76
N PRO A 14 -36.78 37.81 28.65
CA PRO A 14 -37.94 36.92 28.78
C PRO A 14 -37.96 35.81 27.74
N LEU A 15 -38.38 34.62 28.14
CA LEU A 15 -38.47 33.39 27.32
C LEU A 15 -39.41 33.48 26.10
N GLU A 16 -40.24 34.53 25.99
CA GLU A 16 -41.22 34.67 24.89
C GLU A 16 -40.64 35.17 23.56
N ASP A 17 -39.42 35.65 23.53
CA ASP A 17 -38.78 36.20 22.32
C ASP A 17 -37.78 35.27 21.65
N ARG A 18 -37.71 34.00 22.09
CA ARG A 18 -36.73 33.04 21.65
C ARG A 18 -37.34 31.89 20.86
N LEU A 19 -36.69 31.49 19.76
CA LEU A 19 -36.99 30.33 18.91
C LEU A 19 -35.88 29.29 19.06
N ASP A 20 -36.20 28.09 19.52
CA ASP A 20 -35.24 27.08 19.99
C ASP A 20 -34.98 25.94 19.00
N SER A 21 -35.44 26.07 17.78
CA SER A 21 -35.18 25.05 16.73
C SER A 21 -35.17 25.62 15.31
N TRP A 22 -34.49 24.94 14.40
CA TRP A 22 -34.55 25.27 12.98
C TRP A 22 -35.98 25.31 12.43
N LYS A 23 -36.90 24.49 12.96
CA LYS A 23 -38.27 24.45 12.52
C LYS A 23 -39.05 25.72 12.96
N GLU A 24 -38.82 26.20 14.18
CA GLU A 24 -39.43 27.41 14.69
C GLU A 24 -38.89 28.67 13.99
N ILE A 25 -37.56 28.72 13.76
CA ILE A 25 -36.96 29.82 13.02
C ILE A 25 -37.49 29.86 11.57
N ALA A 26 -37.61 28.69 10.91
CA ALA A 26 -38.15 28.58 9.58
C ALA A 26 -39.65 28.99 9.51
N ALA A 27 -40.46 28.53 10.49
CA ALA A 27 -41.88 28.91 10.60
C ALA A 27 -42.05 30.42 10.83
N TYR A 28 -41.22 31.01 11.71
CA TYR A 28 -41.24 32.46 11.99
C TYR A 28 -40.94 33.30 10.73
N LEU A 29 -39.94 32.91 9.98
CA LEU A 29 -39.54 33.59 8.74
C LEU A 29 -40.39 33.21 7.53
N LYS A 30 -41.39 32.34 7.70
CA LYS A 30 -42.25 31.77 6.63
C LYS A 30 -41.45 31.22 5.46
N ARG A 31 -40.43 30.44 5.78
CA ARG A 31 -39.53 29.78 4.82
C ARG A 31 -39.29 28.32 5.22
N ASP A 32 -38.73 27.52 4.30
CA ASP A 32 -38.30 26.15 4.60
C ASP A 32 -36.97 26.14 5.37
N VAL A 33 -36.77 25.06 6.11
CA VAL A 33 -35.57 24.88 6.98
C VAL A 33 -34.27 24.96 6.20
N THR A 34 -34.23 24.47 4.96
CA THR A 34 -33.02 24.47 4.13
C THR A 34 -32.67 25.87 3.65
N THR A 35 -33.66 26.72 3.38
CA THR A 35 -33.44 28.12 3.04
C THR A 35 -32.90 28.89 4.25
N VAL A 36 -33.45 28.70 5.43
CA VAL A 36 -33.02 29.36 6.68
C VAL A 36 -31.58 28.96 7.05
N GLN A 37 -31.22 27.69 6.92
CA GLN A 37 -29.87 27.21 7.14
C GLN A 37 -28.87 27.76 6.08
N ARG A 38 -29.32 27.99 4.84
CA ARG A 38 -28.50 28.64 3.81
C ARG A 38 -28.24 30.11 4.15
N TRP A 39 -29.25 30.83 4.67
CA TRP A 39 -29.11 32.22 5.08
C TRP A 39 -28.16 32.38 6.28
N GLU A 40 -28.17 31.44 7.25
CA GLU A 40 -27.20 31.42 8.34
C GLU A 40 -25.77 31.29 7.80
N ARG A 41 -25.55 30.33 6.88
CA ARG A 41 -24.20 30.02 6.38
C ARG A 41 -23.63 31.06 5.39
N ARG A 42 -24.47 31.63 4.54
CA ARG A 42 -24.01 32.48 3.43
C ARG A 42 -24.29 33.96 3.61
N GLU A 43 -25.24 34.28 4.46
CA GLU A 43 -25.77 35.62 4.55
C GLU A 43 -25.72 36.20 5.96
N GLY A 44 -25.11 35.46 6.89
CA GLY A 44 -24.88 35.93 8.26
C GLY A 44 -26.15 36.14 9.08
N MET A 45 -27.22 35.35 8.83
CA MET A 45 -28.42 35.39 9.64
C MET A 45 -28.11 35.02 11.11
N PRO A 46 -28.52 35.79 12.12
CA PRO A 46 -28.15 35.57 13.52
C PRO A 46 -28.85 34.32 14.08
N VAL A 47 -28.04 33.23 14.20
CA VAL A 47 -28.44 31.98 14.83
C VAL A 47 -27.36 31.57 15.79
N HIS A 48 -27.70 31.26 17.03
CA HIS A 48 -26.78 30.90 18.11
C HIS A 48 -26.84 29.40 18.37
N ARG A 49 -25.77 28.83 18.92
CA ARG A 49 -25.65 27.40 19.24
C ARG A 49 -25.37 27.19 20.71
N HIS A 50 -26.05 26.21 21.32
CA HIS A 50 -25.75 25.79 22.68
C HIS A 50 -24.44 24.99 22.74
N LEU A 51 -23.58 25.31 23.71
CA LEU A 51 -22.24 24.69 23.90
C LEU A 51 -22.28 23.39 24.74
N HIS A 52 -23.41 22.69 24.79
CA HIS A 52 -23.50 21.43 25.52
C HIS A 52 -24.13 20.32 24.68
N ASP A 53 -23.41 19.19 24.65
CA ASP A 53 -23.75 17.86 24.13
C ASP A 53 -23.79 17.61 22.60
N ARG A 54 -23.59 16.35 22.27
CA ARG A 54 -23.31 15.72 20.95
C ARG A 54 -24.30 15.99 19.80
N MET A 55 -25.34 16.77 20.02
CA MET A 55 -26.23 17.29 18.97
C MET A 55 -26.52 18.76 19.24
N GLY A 56 -25.80 19.65 18.57
CA GLY A 56 -25.90 21.09 18.75
C GLY A 56 -27.31 21.63 18.48
N SER A 57 -28.11 21.92 19.53
CA SER A 57 -29.34 22.68 19.43
C SER A 57 -29.03 24.13 19.08
N VAL A 58 -29.90 24.73 18.25
CA VAL A 58 -29.77 26.13 17.79
C VAL A 58 -30.92 26.95 18.33
N TYR A 59 -30.68 28.24 18.56
CA TYR A 59 -31.70 29.21 18.91
C TYR A 59 -31.47 30.56 18.22
N ALA A 60 -32.51 31.36 18.08
CA ALA A 60 -32.44 32.73 17.58
C ALA A 60 -33.46 33.63 18.30
N SER A 61 -33.14 34.91 18.47
CA SER A 61 -34.07 35.92 18.97
C SER A 61 -34.90 36.47 17.81
N ARG A 62 -36.23 36.62 18.01
CA ARG A 62 -37.13 37.22 17.03
C ARG A 62 -36.70 38.64 16.65
N ALA A 63 -36.27 39.43 17.64
CA ALA A 63 -35.79 40.79 17.42
C ALA A 63 -34.55 40.87 16.55
N GLU A 64 -33.59 39.91 16.72
CA GLU A 64 -32.41 39.83 15.88
C GLU A 64 -32.74 39.38 14.44
N LEU A 65 -33.68 38.45 14.29
CA LEU A 65 -34.14 37.98 12.97
C LEU A 65 -34.87 39.10 12.22
N ASP A 66 -35.71 39.89 12.91
CA ASP A 66 -36.45 41.02 12.29
C ASP A 66 -35.49 42.15 11.90
N ALA A 67 -34.52 42.47 12.74
CA ALA A 67 -33.50 43.44 12.43
C ALA A 67 -32.66 43.02 11.20
N TRP A 68 -32.29 41.73 11.13
CA TRP A 68 -31.59 41.18 9.98
C TRP A 68 -32.46 41.19 8.71
N ALA A 69 -33.75 40.82 8.80
CA ALA A 69 -34.70 40.84 7.69
C ALA A 69 -34.93 42.28 7.16
N CYS A 70 -35.09 43.22 8.08
CA CYS A 70 -35.22 44.65 7.71
C CYS A 70 -34.01 45.22 7.03
N SER A 71 -32.79 44.82 7.44
CA SER A 71 -31.53 45.26 6.80
C SER A 71 -31.41 44.82 5.34
N ARG A 72 -32.22 43.84 4.91
CA ARG A 72 -32.18 43.24 3.56
C ARG A 72 -33.36 43.53 2.67
N ASN A 73 -34.25 44.44 3.04
CA ASN A 73 -35.48 44.80 2.28
C ASN A 73 -36.41 43.58 1.99
N LEU A 74 -36.47 42.62 2.86
CA LEU A 74 -37.41 41.50 2.80
C LEU A 74 -38.73 41.91 3.48
N GLN A 75 -39.61 42.63 2.77
CA GLN A 75 -40.94 42.92 3.30
C GLN A 75 -41.80 41.64 3.41
N PRO A 76 -42.52 41.46 4.51
CA PRO A 76 -43.54 40.40 4.61
C PRO A 76 -44.75 40.78 3.75
N ALA A 77 -45.28 39.83 2.99
CA ALA A 77 -46.51 40.01 2.22
C ALA A 77 -47.67 40.35 3.15
N GLN A 78 -48.17 41.58 3.09
CA GLN A 78 -49.41 41.98 3.74
C GLN A 78 -50.60 41.54 2.88
N GLU A 79 -51.51 40.81 3.50
CA GLU A 79 -52.91 40.65 3.04
C GLU A 79 -53.65 41.98 3.25
N ASN A 80 -54.22 42.52 2.19
CA ASN A 80 -55.29 43.51 2.32
C ASN A 80 -56.46 43.09 1.45
N GLY A 81 -57.58 42.92 2.12
CA GLY A 81 -58.90 42.83 1.51
C GLY A 81 -59.55 44.19 1.34
N THR A 82 -60.46 44.23 0.40
CA THR A 82 -61.71 44.97 0.36
C THR A 82 -61.75 46.30 -0.41
N SER A 83 -62.68 46.32 -1.37
CA SER A 83 -63.63 47.33 -1.83
C SER A 83 -63.40 47.96 -3.21
N ALA A 84 -64.37 47.67 -4.08
CA ALA A 84 -64.68 48.37 -5.35
C ALA A 84 -65.23 49.79 -5.11
N PRO A 85 -65.40 50.71 -6.09
CA PRO A 85 -66.33 50.51 -7.18
C PRO A 85 -65.97 51.10 -8.57
N SER A 86 -66.61 50.53 -9.59
CA SER A 86 -67.10 51.02 -10.89
C SER A 86 -66.55 52.28 -11.57
N GLN A 87 -66.19 52.18 -12.86
CA GLN A 87 -66.86 52.86 -13.98
C GLN A 87 -66.27 52.50 -15.36
N ASN A 88 -67.17 52.08 -16.24
CA ASN A 88 -67.34 52.28 -17.69
C ASN A 88 -66.16 52.30 -18.68
N THR A 89 -66.13 51.20 -19.49
CA THR A 89 -66.26 51.05 -20.96
C THR A 89 -65.25 51.76 -21.89
N PRO A 90 -64.84 51.23 -23.04
CA PRO A 90 -65.55 50.36 -24.03
C PRO A 90 -64.79 49.13 -24.49
N ALA A 91 -65.56 48.21 -25.16
CA ALA A 91 -65.10 46.92 -25.67
C ALA A 91 -64.02 47.00 -26.79
N PRO A 92 -63.01 46.10 -26.77
CA PRO A 92 -62.10 45.89 -27.89
C PRO A 92 -62.59 44.77 -28.83
N PRO A 93 -62.11 44.73 -30.08
CA PRO A 93 -62.54 43.80 -31.13
C PRO A 93 -62.06 42.35 -30.90
N PRO A 94 -62.61 41.35 -31.60
CA PRO A 94 -62.35 39.93 -31.36
C PRO A 94 -60.92 39.56 -31.71
N ARG A 95 -60.20 39.04 -30.72
CA ARG A 95 -58.85 38.49 -30.85
C ARG A 95 -58.89 37.06 -31.36
N SER A 96 -58.12 36.84 -32.41
CA SER A 96 -57.90 35.57 -33.10
C SER A 96 -57.43 34.47 -32.14
N ALA A 97 -57.85 33.21 -32.41
CA ALA A 97 -57.64 32.02 -31.62
C ALA A 97 -56.19 31.49 -31.50
N ILE A 98 -55.20 32.34 -31.79
CA ILE A 98 -53.76 31.95 -31.75
C ILE A 98 -53.13 32.22 -30.35
N SER A 99 -53.74 33.05 -29.50
CA SER A 99 -53.12 33.44 -28.22
C SER A 99 -53.29 32.41 -27.06
N SER A 100 -54.19 31.43 -27.18
CA SER A 100 -54.40 30.42 -26.11
C SER A 100 -53.38 29.27 -26.10
N PHE A 101 -52.62 29.09 -27.22
CA PHE A 101 -51.61 28.07 -27.29
C PHE A 101 -50.32 28.44 -26.54
N PHE A 102 -49.91 29.72 -26.64
CA PHE A 102 -48.72 30.23 -25.96
C PHE A 102 -48.91 30.46 -24.44
N ALA A 103 -50.14 30.68 -23.95
CA ALA A 103 -50.40 30.85 -22.54
C ALA A 103 -50.23 29.56 -21.73
N ARG A 104 -50.53 28.40 -22.34
CA ARG A 104 -50.30 27.09 -21.70
C ARG A 104 -48.82 26.71 -21.66
N TRP A 105 -48.01 27.12 -22.62
CA TRP A 105 -46.56 26.85 -22.63
C TRP A 105 -45.80 27.63 -21.57
N ARG A 106 -46.25 28.80 -21.13
CA ARG A 106 -45.58 29.58 -20.06
C ARG A 106 -45.63 28.88 -18.68
N PHE A 107 -46.56 27.94 -18.46
CA PHE A 107 -46.62 27.17 -17.25
C PHE A 107 -46.00 25.76 -17.40
N ILE A 108 -45.95 25.24 -18.60
CA ILE A 108 -45.36 23.91 -18.86
C ILE A 108 -43.84 23.95 -18.89
N PHE A 109 -43.29 25.03 -19.51
CA PHE A 109 -41.82 25.16 -19.64
C PHE A 109 -41.07 25.25 -18.31
N PRO A 110 -41.49 26.03 -17.29
CA PRO A 110 -40.83 26.04 -15.99
C PRO A 110 -41.04 24.73 -15.20
N LEU A 111 -42.13 24.00 -15.44
CA LEU A 111 -42.37 22.70 -14.80
C LEU A 111 -41.43 21.61 -15.40
N VAL A 112 -41.24 21.59 -16.71
CA VAL A 112 -40.34 20.68 -17.41
C VAL A 112 -38.87 21.00 -17.06
N THR A 113 -38.50 22.27 -16.99
CA THR A 113 -37.15 22.67 -16.58
C THR A 113 -36.89 22.35 -15.10
N ALA A 114 -37.84 22.56 -14.20
CA ALA A 114 -37.74 22.17 -12.79
C ALA A 114 -37.63 20.63 -12.65
N GLY A 115 -38.44 19.87 -13.39
CA GLY A 115 -38.34 18.40 -13.45
C GLY A 115 -36.99 17.91 -13.98
N ALA A 116 -36.44 18.52 -15.03
CA ALA A 116 -35.15 18.22 -15.57
C ALA A 116 -34.01 18.53 -14.58
N VAL A 117 -34.06 19.67 -13.88
CA VAL A 117 -33.09 20.04 -12.84
C VAL A 117 -33.16 19.07 -11.65
N LEU A 118 -34.35 18.67 -11.22
CA LEU A 118 -34.53 17.66 -10.17
C LEU A 118 -34.00 16.28 -10.60
N ALA A 119 -34.29 15.88 -11.84
CA ALA A 119 -33.79 14.64 -12.40
C ALA A 119 -32.23 14.62 -12.50
N ILE A 120 -31.66 15.72 -13.01
CA ILE A 120 -30.20 15.89 -13.05
C ILE A 120 -29.62 15.92 -11.62
N GLY A 121 -30.25 16.63 -10.68
CA GLY A 121 -29.86 16.64 -9.29
C GLY A 121 -29.94 15.26 -8.63
N ALA A 122 -30.99 14.49 -8.92
CA ALA A 122 -31.14 13.12 -8.45
C ALA A 122 -30.10 12.18 -9.07
N ILE A 123 -29.84 12.29 -10.37
CA ILE A 123 -28.80 11.52 -11.06
C ILE A 123 -27.42 11.84 -10.50
N LEU A 124 -27.10 13.12 -10.32
CA LEU A 124 -25.82 13.52 -9.71
C LEU A 124 -25.70 13.08 -8.25
N TRP A 125 -26.78 13.11 -7.51
CA TRP A 125 -26.84 12.59 -6.13
C TRP A 125 -26.64 11.07 -6.10
N LEU A 126 -27.35 10.31 -6.94
CA LEU A 126 -27.22 8.86 -7.09
C LEU A 126 -25.81 8.44 -7.54
N GLN A 127 -25.20 9.23 -8.46
CA GLN A 127 -23.83 9.01 -8.88
C GLN A 127 -22.82 9.32 -7.76
N ARG A 128 -23.07 10.34 -6.95
CA ARG A 128 -22.16 10.78 -5.88
C ARG A 128 -22.27 9.93 -4.61
N THR A 129 -23.42 9.35 -4.34
CA THR A 129 -23.66 8.46 -3.17
C THR A 129 -23.38 6.99 -3.44
N GLU A 130 -22.98 6.63 -4.68
CA GLU A 130 -22.72 5.25 -5.08
C GLU A 130 -23.86 4.27 -4.71
N HIS A 131 -25.10 4.76 -4.70
CA HIS A 131 -26.28 4.01 -4.30
C HIS A 131 -26.44 2.66 -5.03
N PHE A 132 -25.89 2.55 -6.24
CA PHE A 132 -25.92 1.33 -7.05
C PHE A 132 -24.63 0.50 -6.99
N TRP A 133 -23.65 0.90 -6.16
CA TRP A 133 -22.47 0.07 -6.00
C TRP A 133 -22.84 -1.22 -5.26
N ARG A 134 -22.42 -2.34 -5.79
CA ARG A 134 -22.58 -3.65 -5.16
C ARG A 134 -21.21 -4.27 -4.96
N ASN A 135 -21.01 -4.90 -3.81
CA ASN A 135 -19.81 -5.66 -3.54
C ASN A 135 -19.76 -6.87 -4.48
N PRO A 136 -18.75 -6.99 -5.39
CA PRO A 136 -18.70 -8.05 -6.38
C PRO A 136 -18.49 -9.45 -5.79
N ILE A 137 -18.10 -9.55 -4.52
CA ILE A 137 -17.91 -10.83 -3.82
C ILE A 137 -18.92 -11.07 -2.69
N ALA A 138 -19.99 -10.26 -2.59
CA ALA A 138 -20.96 -10.36 -1.47
C ALA A 138 -21.60 -11.76 -1.38
N ASP A 139 -21.93 -12.34 -2.53
CA ASP A 139 -22.58 -13.65 -2.65
C ASP A 139 -21.62 -14.74 -3.13
N ALA A 140 -20.31 -14.50 -3.01
CA ALA A 140 -19.30 -15.45 -3.43
C ALA A 140 -19.30 -16.70 -2.53
N ARG A 141 -19.17 -17.86 -3.14
CA ARG A 141 -18.93 -19.11 -2.42
C ARG A 141 -17.43 -19.34 -2.31
N PHE A 142 -16.94 -19.39 -1.08
CA PHE A 142 -15.53 -19.65 -0.78
C PHE A 142 -15.30 -21.15 -0.64
N GLN A 143 -14.26 -21.65 -1.28
CA GLN A 143 -13.79 -23.02 -1.17
C GLN A 143 -12.28 -23.01 -0.97
N THR A 144 -11.79 -23.68 0.06
CA THR A 144 -10.37 -23.97 0.22
C THR A 144 -9.94 -24.99 -0.84
N VAL A 145 -8.94 -24.64 -1.62
CA VAL A 145 -8.37 -25.52 -2.66
C VAL A 145 -7.27 -26.38 -2.08
N THR A 146 -6.41 -25.81 -1.24
CA THR A 146 -5.29 -26.49 -0.57
C THR A 146 -5.45 -26.41 0.95
N ASP A 147 -4.93 -27.42 1.63
CA ASP A 147 -4.82 -27.50 3.10
C ASP A 147 -3.55 -28.30 3.39
N PHE A 148 -2.40 -27.76 2.99
CA PHE A 148 -1.10 -28.42 3.13
C PHE A 148 -0.32 -27.83 4.30
N ASP A 149 0.52 -28.66 4.91
CA ASP A 149 1.57 -28.15 5.78
C ASP A 149 2.66 -27.51 4.90
N GLY A 150 2.70 -26.17 4.82
CA GLY A 150 3.68 -25.47 4.00
C GLY A 150 3.22 -24.12 3.53
N ALA A 151 3.82 -23.68 2.43
CA ALA A 151 3.54 -22.39 1.79
C ALA A 151 3.02 -22.60 0.37
N GLU A 152 1.79 -22.15 0.13
CA GLU A 152 1.24 -21.98 -1.20
C GLU A 152 1.31 -20.50 -1.62
N GLN A 153 1.73 -20.24 -2.84
CA GLN A 153 1.98 -18.88 -3.30
C GLN A 153 1.52 -18.67 -4.74
N ALA A 154 1.29 -17.40 -5.08
CA ALA A 154 1.13 -16.94 -6.45
C ALA A 154 0.10 -17.74 -7.26
N ALA A 155 -1.09 -17.98 -6.70
CA ALA A 155 -2.12 -18.75 -7.37
C ALA A 155 -2.61 -18.09 -8.67
N ALA A 156 -2.81 -18.89 -9.71
CA ALA A 156 -3.39 -18.54 -11.00
C ALA A 156 -4.55 -19.47 -11.35
N VAL A 157 -5.48 -19.00 -12.15
CA VAL A 157 -6.62 -19.79 -12.65
C VAL A 157 -6.62 -19.79 -14.16
N SER A 158 -6.96 -20.94 -14.78
CA SER A 158 -7.13 -21.02 -16.23
C SER A 158 -8.28 -20.14 -16.71
N ARG A 159 -8.25 -19.73 -17.98
CA ARG A 159 -9.26 -18.82 -18.53
C ARG A 159 -10.69 -19.35 -18.46
N ASP A 160 -10.85 -20.65 -18.60
CA ASP A 160 -12.12 -21.37 -18.46
C ASP A 160 -12.50 -21.64 -16.99
N GLY A 161 -11.61 -21.33 -16.05
CA GLY A 161 -11.81 -21.54 -14.62
C GLY A 161 -11.67 -23.00 -14.16
N HIS A 162 -11.26 -23.95 -15.01
CA HIS A 162 -11.23 -25.38 -14.65
C HIS A 162 -9.96 -25.81 -13.93
N PHE A 163 -8.83 -25.11 -14.12
CA PHE A 163 -7.55 -25.45 -13.50
C PHE A 163 -7.05 -24.30 -12.64
N VAL A 164 -6.38 -24.67 -11.55
CA VAL A 164 -5.65 -23.74 -10.67
C VAL A 164 -4.19 -24.18 -10.65
N ALA A 165 -3.29 -23.26 -10.96
CA ALA A 165 -1.84 -23.43 -10.79
C ALA A 165 -1.34 -22.56 -9.65
N PHE A 166 -0.37 -23.05 -8.88
CA PHE A 166 0.21 -22.34 -7.76
C PHE A 166 1.62 -22.86 -7.48
N LEU A 167 2.35 -22.13 -6.66
CA LEU A 167 3.62 -22.58 -6.13
C LEU A 167 3.41 -23.23 -4.77
N SER A 168 4.05 -24.37 -4.50
CA SER A 168 4.01 -25.02 -3.19
C SER A 168 5.33 -25.72 -2.88
N ASP A 169 5.73 -25.68 -1.60
CA ASP A 169 6.89 -26.38 -1.04
C ASP A 169 6.48 -27.73 -0.39
N ARG A 170 5.30 -28.22 -0.65
CA ARG A 170 4.73 -29.46 -0.10
C ARG A 170 5.66 -30.68 -0.15
N ASP A 171 6.37 -30.88 -1.29
CA ASP A 171 7.27 -32.00 -1.50
C ASP A 171 8.75 -31.64 -1.23
N GLY A 172 9.03 -30.46 -0.63
CA GLY A 172 10.34 -29.96 -0.27
C GLY A 172 10.70 -28.66 -0.97
N PRO A 173 11.34 -28.64 -2.14
CA PRO A 173 11.59 -27.39 -2.86
C PRO A 173 10.29 -26.77 -3.36
N MET A 174 10.29 -25.45 -3.49
CA MET A 174 9.14 -24.74 -4.11
C MET A 174 9.01 -25.16 -5.58
N ASP A 175 7.86 -25.73 -5.93
CA ASP A 175 7.53 -26.23 -7.25
C ASP A 175 6.24 -25.62 -7.80
N VAL A 176 6.05 -25.74 -9.12
CA VAL A 176 4.78 -25.40 -9.79
C VAL A 176 3.84 -26.60 -9.70
N TRP A 177 2.69 -26.37 -9.10
CA TRP A 177 1.64 -27.36 -8.93
C TRP A 177 0.40 -26.97 -9.75
N VAL A 178 -0.39 -27.96 -10.13
CA VAL A 178 -1.69 -27.76 -10.78
C VAL A 178 -2.73 -28.71 -10.19
N THR A 179 -3.96 -28.21 -10.10
CA THR A 179 -5.14 -29.02 -9.76
C THR A 179 -6.29 -28.67 -10.68
N GLN A 180 -7.13 -29.66 -11.02
CA GLN A 180 -8.44 -29.43 -11.61
C GLN A 180 -9.42 -29.12 -10.48
N VAL A 181 -10.17 -28.02 -10.64
CA VAL A 181 -11.14 -27.56 -9.64
C VAL A 181 -12.15 -28.68 -9.32
N GLY A 182 -12.28 -28.97 -8.03
CA GLY A 182 -13.18 -30.00 -7.52
C GLY A 182 -12.68 -31.45 -7.63
N SER A 183 -11.50 -31.71 -8.19
CA SER A 183 -10.96 -33.07 -8.30
C SER A 183 -10.32 -33.61 -7.01
N GLY A 184 -9.78 -32.71 -6.17
CA GLY A 184 -8.94 -33.06 -5.02
C GLY A 184 -7.60 -33.71 -5.40
N GLN A 185 -7.23 -33.70 -6.68
CA GLN A 185 -5.97 -34.26 -7.19
C GLN A 185 -4.98 -33.13 -7.51
N PHE A 186 -3.74 -33.28 -7.09
CA PHE A 186 -2.68 -32.29 -7.27
C PHE A 186 -1.50 -32.90 -8.00
N HIS A 187 -0.99 -32.18 -8.99
CA HIS A 187 0.13 -32.64 -9.80
C HIS A 187 1.29 -31.64 -9.72
N ASN A 188 2.45 -32.13 -9.26
CA ASN A 188 3.70 -31.40 -9.30
C ASN A 188 4.23 -31.39 -10.74
N LEU A 189 4.28 -30.21 -11.36
CA LEU A 189 4.69 -30.06 -12.77
C LEU A 189 6.20 -29.93 -12.94
N THR A 190 6.93 -29.43 -11.92
CA THR A 190 8.35 -29.11 -12.06
C THR A 190 9.29 -30.07 -11.33
N ARG A 191 8.82 -30.74 -10.31
CA ARG A 191 9.53 -31.83 -9.57
C ARG A 191 10.96 -31.45 -9.19
N GLY A 192 11.16 -30.26 -8.60
CA GLY A 192 12.47 -29.75 -8.20
C GLY A 192 13.37 -29.26 -9.35
N SER A 193 12.88 -29.22 -10.59
CA SER A 193 13.68 -28.79 -11.75
C SER A 193 13.69 -27.26 -11.91
N ALA A 194 12.75 -26.54 -11.29
CA ALA A 194 12.64 -25.09 -11.39
C ALA A 194 13.34 -24.42 -10.20
N LEU A 195 14.18 -23.43 -10.49
CA LEU A 195 14.95 -22.69 -9.48
C LEU A 195 14.49 -21.23 -9.38
N GLY A 196 14.49 -20.70 -8.16
CA GLY A 196 14.24 -19.29 -7.91
C GLY A 196 12.81 -18.82 -8.23
N LEU A 197 11.82 -19.72 -8.12
CA LEU A 197 10.43 -19.49 -8.47
C LEU A 197 9.75 -18.35 -7.68
N PRO A 198 9.87 -18.27 -6.34
CA PRO A 198 9.09 -17.31 -5.57
C PRO A 198 9.55 -15.87 -5.81
N ASN A 199 8.64 -15.04 -6.28
CA ASN A 199 8.84 -13.60 -6.40
C ASN A 199 7.53 -12.84 -6.10
N PRO A 200 7.38 -12.28 -4.90
CA PRO A 200 6.14 -11.61 -4.48
C PRO A 200 5.84 -10.29 -5.21
N SER A 201 6.78 -9.82 -6.03
CA SER A 201 6.63 -8.60 -6.82
C SER A 201 6.17 -8.87 -8.25
N LEU A 202 5.95 -10.14 -8.63
CA LEU A 202 5.55 -10.56 -9.97
C LEU A 202 4.40 -11.57 -9.90
N ARG A 203 3.64 -11.67 -11.00
CA ARG A 203 2.72 -12.78 -11.23
C ARG A 203 3.56 -13.97 -11.73
N THR A 204 3.86 -14.90 -10.83
CA THR A 204 4.81 -15.99 -11.11
C THR A 204 4.25 -17.08 -12.02
N PRO A 205 3.14 -17.80 -11.70
CA PRO A 205 2.51 -18.71 -12.64
C PRO A 205 1.37 -18.04 -13.42
N GLY A 206 1.11 -18.58 -14.59
CA GLY A 206 0.00 -18.20 -15.47
C GLY A 206 -0.37 -19.33 -16.39
N PHE A 207 -1.51 -19.25 -17.07
CA PHE A 207 -1.94 -20.22 -18.07
C PHE A 207 -1.85 -19.64 -19.48
N SER A 208 -1.53 -20.47 -20.46
CA SER A 208 -1.74 -20.12 -21.87
C SER A 208 -3.20 -19.82 -22.16
N PRO A 209 -3.51 -19.06 -23.22
CA PRO A 209 -4.90 -18.70 -23.58
C PRO A 209 -5.83 -19.90 -23.75
N ASP A 210 -5.32 -21.00 -24.23
CA ASP A 210 -6.04 -22.28 -24.46
C ASP A 210 -5.97 -23.24 -23.26
N GLY A 211 -5.25 -22.87 -22.19
CA GLY A 211 -5.06 -23.70 -21.01
C GLY A 211 -4.13 -24.91 -21.20
N SER A 212 -3.49 -25.05 -22.36
CA SER A 212 -2.68 -26.23 -22.69
C SER A 212 -1.38 -26.32 -21.91
N PHE A 213 -0.85 -25.18 -21.45
CA PHE A 213 0.36 -25.15 -20.62
C PHE A 213 0.30 -24.07 -19.53
N VAL A 214 1.07 -24.32 -18.47
CA VAL A 214 1.34 -23.37 -17.38
C VAL A 214 2.65 -22.69 -17.68
N THR A 215 2.66 -21.37 -17.69
CA THR A 215 3.88 -20.56 -17.71
C THR A 215 4.30 -20.22 -16.29
N TYR A 216 5.62 -20.09 -16.08
CA TYR A 216 6.14 -19.69 -14.79
C TYR A 216 7.46 -18.95 -14.94
N TRP A 217 7.72 -18.05 -14.01
CA TRP A 217 8.94 -17.28 -13.93
C TRP A 217 10.08 -18.13 -13.36
N VAL A 218 11.31 -17.96 -13.92
CA VAL A 218 12.50 -18.65 -13.45
C VAL A 218 13.65 -17.67 -13.34
N ARG A 219 14.42 -17.79 -12.26
CA ARG A 219 15.68 -17.08 -12.05
C ARG A 219 16.80 -18.11 -11.91
N ARG A 220 17.76 -18.06 -12.82
CA ARG A 220 18.91 -18.97 -12.84
C ARG A 220 20.20 -18.22 -12.61
N GLN A 221 21.09 -18.76 -11.79
CA GLN A 221 22.43 -18.23 -11.63
C GLN A 221 23.31 -18.72 -12.79
N ASN A 222 24.00 -17.80 -13.44
CA ASN A 222 24.99 -18.12 -14.46
C ASN A 222 26.35 -18.39 -13.82
N SER A 223 27.27 -19.02 -14.58
CA SER A 223 28.65 -19.33 -14.15
C SER A 223 29.46 -18.10 -13.73
N SER A 224 29.05 -16.88 -14.10
CA SER A 224 29.69 -15.59 -13.81
C SER A 224 29.06 -14.83 -12.63
N SER A 225 28.37 -15.49 -11.71
CA SER A 225 27.62 -14.87 -10.59
C SER A 225 26.53 -13.89 -11.02
N SER A 226 26.20 -13.81 -12.29
CA SER A 226 25.07 -13.09 -12.83
C SER A 226 23.83 -13.99 -12.88
N TYR A 227 22.63 -13.37 -12.91
CA TYR A 227 21.36 -14.10 -12.99
C TYR A 227 20.73 -13.88 -14.36
N SER A 228 20.19 -14.94 -14.95
CA SER A 228 19.28 -14.87 -16.07
C SER A 228 17.83 -15.07 -15.60
N ILE A 229 16.93 -14.32 -16.20
CA ILE A 229 15.49 -14.36 -15.91
C ILE A 229 14.77 -14.75 -17.19
N GLY A 230 13.72 -15.53 -17.06
CA GLY A 230 12.89 -15.90 -18.19
C GLY A 230 11.58 -16.56 -17.77
N ILE A 231 10.68 -16.68 -18.72
CA ILE A 231 9.43 -17.42 -18.58
C ILE A 231 9.62 -18.81 -19.19
N TRP A 232 9.27 -19.82 -18.42
CA TRP A 232 9.24 -21.20 -18.82
C TRP A 232 7.81 -21.68 -18.98
N ALA A 233 7.59 -22.75 -19.71
CA ALA A 233 6.29 -23.39 -19.88
C ALA A 233 6.40 -24.89 -19.64
N VAL A 234 5.35 -25.46 -19.05
CA VAL A 234 5.16 -26.89 -18.85
C VAL A 234 3.74 -27.27 -19.23
N PRO A 235 3.47 -28.39 -19.93
CA PRO A 235 2.11 -28.81 -20.24
C PRO A 235 1.26 -28.96 -18.98
N THR A 236 0.03 -28.48 -19.00
CA THR A 236 -0.90 -28.46 -17.85
C THR A 236 -1.15 -29.85 -17.24
N LEU A 237 -1.14 -30.88 -18.08
CA LEU A 237 -1.33 -32.27 -17.65
C LEU A 237 0.00 -33.01 -17.37
N GLY A 238 1.11 -32.30 -17.28
CA GLY A 238 2.44 -32.85 -17.06
C GLY A 238 3.26 -33.01 -18.35
N GLY A 239 4.56 -33.00 -18.20
CA GLY A 239 5.53 -33.10 -19.31
C GLY A 239 6.82 -32.41 -18.98
N GLU A 240 7.73 -32.29 -19.95
CA GLU A 240 9.03 -31.66 -19.75
C GLU A 240 8.89 -30.12 -19.81
N PRO A 241 9.40 -29.40 -18.80
CA PRO A 241 9.48 -27.94 -18.79
C PRO A 241 10.44 -27.44 -19.88
N ARG A 242 10.09 -26.35 -20.55
CA ARG A 242 10.92 -25.73 -21.61
C ARG A 242 10.93 -24.21 -21.51
N PRO A 243 12.01 -23.55 -21.96
CA PRO A 243 12.00 -22.11 -22.13
C PRO A 243 10.87 -21.68 -23.05
N TYR A 244 10.14 -20.65 -22.64
CA TYR A 244 9.02 -20.10 -23.43
C TYR A 244 9.32 -18.68 -23.92
N PHE A 245 9.83 -17.80 -23.02
CA PHE A 245 10.12 -16.43 -23.37
C PHE A 245 11.34 -15.95 -22.55
N GLU A 246 12.49 -15.94 -23.20
CA GLU A 246 13.75 -15.55 -22.56
C GLU A 246 13.82 -14.04 -22.36
N GLY A 247 14.37 -13.60 -21.22
CA GLY A 247 14.54 -12.19 -20.88
C GLY A 247 13.26 -11.47 -20.42
N ALA A 248 12.08 -12.10 -20.50
CA ALA A 248 10.88 -11.55 -19.91
C ALA A 248 10.78 -11.90 -18.41
N ALA A 249 10.31 -10.96 -17.61
CA ALA A 249 10.07 -11.18 -16.18
C ALA A 249 8.60 -11.54 -15.90
N GLU A 250 7.66 -11.01 -16.67
CA GLU A 250 6.24 -11.22 -16.48
C GLU A 250 5.51 -10.98 -17.81
N LEU A 251 4.39 -11.67 -18.01
CA LEU A 251 3.59 -11.50 -19.22
C LEU A 251 2.10 -11.68 -18.95
N ASP A 252 1.26 -11.12 -19.84
CA ASP A 252 -0.17 -11.39 -19.94
C ASP A 252 -0.61 -11.43 -21.41
N TRP A 253 -1.63 -12.25 -21.73
CA TRP A 253 -2.19 -12.35 -23.07
C TRP A 253 -3.45 -11.51 -23.23
N SER A 254 -3.61 -10.91 -24.41
CA SER A 254 -4.91 -10.36 -24.81
C SER A 254 -6.01 -11.42 -24.75
N ARG A 255 -7.27 -11.01 -24.60
CA ARG A 255 -8.39 -11.94 -24.40
C ARG A 255 -8.54 -12.96 -25.55
N ASP A 256 -8.21 -12.57 -26.76
CA ASP A 256 -8.22 -13.44 -27.96
C ASP A 256 -6.95 -14.30 -28.11
N GLY A 257 -5.96 -14.11 -27.23
CA GLY A 257 -4.67 -14.83 -27.26
C GLY A 257 -3.74 -14.39 -28.39
N SER A 258 -4.10 -13.37 -29.17
CA SER A 258 -3.33 -12.96 -30.35
C SER A 258 -2.12 -12.08 -30.02
N ARG A 259 -2.12 -11.39 -28.87
CA ARG A 259 -1.07 -10.47 -28.44
C ARG A 259 -0.61 -10.74 -27.02
N LEU A 260 0.64 -10.40 -26.75
CA LEU A 260 1.27 -10.43 -25.44
C LEU A 260 1.64 -9.02 -24.99
N VAL A 261 1.47 -8.72 -23.72
CA VAL A 261 2.18 -7.67 -23.02
C VAL A 261 3.18 -8.33 -22.07
N TYR A 262 4.39 -7.82 -22.00
CA TYR A 262 5.43 -8.30 -21.10
C TYR A 262 6.37 -7.18 -20.72
N HIS A 263 7.07 -7.34 -19.60
CA HIS A 263 8.19 -6.47 -19.26
C HIS A 263 9.49 -7.28 -19.11
N THR A 264 10.61 -6.59 -19.31
CA THR A 264 11.94 -7.15 -19.15
C THR A 264 12.59 -6.55 -17.91
N PRO A 265 13.47 -7.30 -17.21
CA PRO A 265 14.25 -6.73 -16.11
C PRO A 265 15.19 -5.65 -16.65
N GLY A 266 15.26 -4.53 -15.93
CA GLY A 266 16.09 -3.39 -16.31
C GLY A 266 15.72 -2.15 -15.52
N SER A 267 16.39 -1.03 -15.81
CA SER A 267 16.02 0.23 -15.18
C SER A 267 14.62 0.67 -15.63
N GLY A 268 13.67 0.74 -14.68
CA GLY A 268 12.28 1.15 -14.93
C GLY A 268 11.41 0.06 -15.58
N ASP A 269 11.88 -1.18 -15.63
CA ASP A 269 11.16 -2.36 -16.15
C ASP A 269 10.46 -2.09 -17.49
N PRO A 270 11.21 -2.00 -18.61
CA PRO A 270 10.66 -1.69 -19.92
C PRO A 270 9.55 -2.66 -20.32
N MET A 271 8.39 -2.13 -20.72
CA MET A 271 7.18 -2.89 -21.08
C MET A 271 6.96 -2.87 -22.59
N PHE A 272 6.63 -4.02 -23.15
CA PHE A 272 6.45 -4.23 -24.58
C PHE A 272 5.12 -4.89 -24.88
N VAL A 273 4.63 -4.67 -26.10
CA VAL A 273 3.53 -5.44 -26.69
C VAL A 273 4.08 -6.14 -27.94
N SER A 274 3.75 -7.40 -28.10
CA SER A 274 4.13 -8.20 -29.29
C SER A 274 2.98 -9.08 -29.73
N ASP A 275 3.05 -9.54 -30.98
CA ASP A 275 2.24 -10.65 -31.44
C ASP A 275 2.69 -11.93 -30.74
N SER A 276 1.74 -12.85 -30.45
CA SER A 276 1.98 -14.01 -29.62
C SER A 276 3.22 -14.81 -30.06
N ASN A 277 4.06 -15.20 -29.08
CA ASN A 277 5.19 -16.11 -29.18
C ASN A 277 6.53 -15.52 -29.68
N ARG A 278 6.65 -14.22 -29.89
CA ARG A 278 7.96 -13.61 -30.26
C ARG A 278 8.20 -12.32 -29.49
N PRO A 279 9.45 -12.09 -29.04
CA PRO A 279 9.82 -10.79 -28.48
C PRO A 279 9.56 -9.66 -29.50
N SER A 280 9.12 -8.52 -29.02
CA SER A 280 8.97 -7.32 -29.84
C SER A 280 10.36 -6.85 -30.30
N SER A 281 10.51 -6.52 -31.56
CA SER A 281 11.69 -5.82 -32.10
C SER A 281 11.54 -4.29 -32.01
N GLY A 282 10.39 -3.81 -31.58
CA GLY A 282 10.08 -2.39 -31.46
C GLY A 282 10.50 -1.78 -30.12
N PRO A 283 10.36 -0.46 -29.96
CA PRO A 283 10.62 0.21 -28.69
C PRO A 283 9.59 -0.21 -27.61
N PRO A 284 9.92 -0.08 -26.32
CA PRO A 284 8.96 -0.31 -25.25
C PRO A 284 7.76 0.66 -25.36
N ILE A 285 6.58 0.19 -25.06
CA ILE A 285 5.37 1.04 -24.96
C ILE A 285 5.44 1.95 -23.72
N PHE A 286 6.23 1.54 -22.72
CA PHE A 286 6.45 2.28 -21.49
C PHE A 286 7.74 1.84 -20.80
N THR A 287 8.45 2.78 -20.18
CA THR A 287 9.56 2.55 -19.25
C THR A 287 9.40 3.52 -18.08
N ALA A 288 9.40 3.03 -16.86
CA ALA A 288 9.35 3.90 -15.68
C ALA A 288 10.69 4.66 -15.50
N PRO A 289 10.69 5.83 -14.84
CA PRO A 289 11.91 6.51 -14.43
C PRO A 289 12.80 5.61 -13.57
N PRO A 290 14.13 5.84 -13.55
CA PRO A 290 15.05 5.10 -12.70
C PRO A 290 14.62 5.11 -11.21
N GLY A 291 14.66 3.93 -10.57
CA GLY A 291 14.22 3.74 -9.19
C GLY A 291 12.72 3.43 -9.05
N LEU A 292 11.94 3.58 -10.11
CA LEU A 292 10.56 3.12 -10.15
C LEU A 292 10.44 1.82 -10.95
N HIS A 293 9.47 1.02 -10.58
CA HIS A 293 9.18 -0.28 -11.16
C HIS A 293 7.84 -0.30 -11.89
N SER A 294 7.69 -1.24 -12.84
CA SER A 294 6.47 -1.48 -13.62
C SER A 294 6.18 -2.98 -13.67
N HIS A 295 5.23 -3.45 -12.86
CA HIS A 295 4.90 -4.86 -12.69
C HIS A 295 3.42 -5.15 -12.94
N PHE A 296 3.04 -6.43 -12.98
CA PHE A 296 1.68 -6.90 -13.12
C PHE A 296 0.97 -6.36 -14.37
N PRO A 297 1.58 -6.44 -15.57
CA PRO A 297 0.89 -6.03 -16.77
C PRO A 297 -0.38 -6.87 -16.97
N LEU A 298 -1.47 -6.21 -17.38
CA LEU A 298 -2.79 -6.83 -17.54
C LEU A 298 -3.54 -6.18 -18.72
N TRP A 299 -4.00 -6.97 -19.65
CA TRP A 299 -4.84 -6.50 -20.74
C TRP A 299 -6.23 -6.10 -20.25
N SER A 300 -6.77 -5.00 -20.77
CA SER A 300 -8.21 -4.75 -20.69
C SER A 300 -8.97 -5.77 -21.54
N PRO A 301 -10.23 -6.16 -21.15
CA PRO A 301 -11.01 -7.14 -21.89
C PRO A 301 -11.28 -6.79 -23.36
N ASP A 302 -11.23 -5.50 -23.73
CA ASP A 302 -11.37 -5.00 -25.10
C ASP A 302 -10.04 -4.76 -25.82
N ALA A 303 -8.92 -5.14 -25.20
CA ALA A 303 -7.56 -5.00 -25.70
C ALA A 303 -7.14 -3.57 -26.10
N LYS A 304 -7.82 -2.53 -25.58
CA LYS A 304 -7.48 -1.13 -25.86
C LYS A 304 -6.43 -0.58 -24.92
N PHE A 305 -6.36 -1.13 -23.69
CA PHE A 305 -5.50 -0.64 -22.63
C PHE A 305 -4.70 -1.78 -22.00
N ILE A 306 -3.55 -1.39 -21.45
CA ILE A 306 -2.76 -2.18 -20.51
C ILE A 306 -2.86 -1.51 -19.15
N TYR A 307 -3.28 -2.26 -18.12
CA TYR A 307 -3.16 -1.88 -16.73
C TYR A 307 -1.86 -2.44 -16.18
N PHE A 308 -1.23 -1.73 -15.25
CA PHE A 308 0.00 -2.18 -14.61
C PHE A 308 0.19 -1.47 -13.28
N VAL A 309 0.97 -2.06 -12.39
CA VAL A 309 1.36 -1.46 -11.13
C VAL A 309 2.66 -0.71 -11.35
N ARG A 310 2.73 0.53 -10.87
CA ARG A 310 3.93 1.37 -10.98
C ARG A 310 4.22 2.09 -9.68
N GLY A 311 5.51 2.18 -9.34
CA GLY A 311 5.97 2.96 -8.20
C GLY A 311 7.30 2.45 -7.64
N GLU A 312 7.59 2.84 -6.41
CA GLU A 312 8.78 2.41 -5.67
C GLU A 312 8.42 1.19 -4.79
N LEU A 313 9.16 0.12 -4.96
CA LEU A 313 8.98 -1.10 -4.16
C LEU A 313 9.52 -0.91 -2.73
N PRO A 314 8.87 -1.54 -1.73
CA PRO A 314 7.68 -2.39 -1.85
C PRO A 314 6.34 -1.67 -1.63
N ASP A 315 6.32 -0.44 -1.12
CA ASP A 315 5.14 0.13 -0.46
C ASP A 315 4.61 1.46 -1.04
N LYS A 316 5.18 1.96 -2.14
CA LYS A 316 4.71 3.17 -2.82
C LYS A 316 4.27 2.88 -4.24
N LEU A 317 3.22 2.09 -4.37
CA LEU A 317 2.73 1.56 -5.62
C LEU A 317 1.29 2.02 -5.88
N ASP A 318 0.97 2.14 -7.17
CA ASP A 318 -0.39 2.37 -7.63
C ASP A 318 -0.63 1.70 -8.98
N ILE A 319 -1.91 1.49 -9.31
CA ILE A 319 -2.32 0.97 -10.61
C ILE A 319 -2.40 2.13 -11.60
N TRP A 320 -1.82 1.91 -12.76
CA TRP A 320 -1.82 2.82 -13.90
C TRP A 320 -2.44 2.15 -15.12
N ARG A 321 -2.89 2.94 -16.08
CA ARG A 321 -3.43 2.47 -17.36
C ARG A 321 -2.75 3.23 -18.50
N ILE A 322 -2.36 2.52 -19.55
CA ILE A 322 -1.79 3.07 -20.78
C ILE A 322 -2.53 2.51 -22.01
N PRO A 323 -2.71 3.25 -23.10
CA PRO A 323 -3.18 2.66 -24.35
C PRO A 323 -2.27 1.52 -24.81
N SER A 324 -2.83 0.45 -25.39
CA SER A 324 -2.04 -0.71 -25.81
C SER A 324 -1.03 -0.42 -26.93
N ALA A 325 -1.20 0.69 -27.64
CA ALA A 325 -0.25 1.21 -28.64
C ALA A 325 0.84 2.11 -28.02
N GLY A 326 0.86 2.28 -26.71
CA GLY A 326 1.75 3.24 -26.01
C GLY A 326 1.11 4.63 -25.87
N GLY A 327 1.82 5.54 -25.21
CA GLY A 327 1.36 6.91 -24.97
C GLY A 327 1.56 7.33 -23.51
N THR A 328 0.76 8.31 -23.06
CA THR A 328 0.85 8.81 -21.67
C THR A 328 0.06 7.93 -20.72
N PRO A 329 0.68 7.36 -19.67
CA PRO A 329 -0.02 6.56 -18.68
C PRO A 329 -0.89 7.45 -17.77
N VAL A 330 -2.04 6.91 -17.38
CA VAL A 330 -2.99 7.55 -16.47
C VAL A 330 -3.04 6.77 -15.16
N ARG A 331 -2.86 7.46 -14.04
CA ARG A 331 -2.96 6.86 -12.70
C ARG A 331 -4.43 6.52 -12.40
N ILE A 332 -4.69 5.30 -11.95
CA ILE A 332 -6.02 4.78 -11.65
C ILE A 332 -6.29 4.78 -10.15
N THR A 333 -5.35 4.28 -9.33
CA THR A 333 -5.44 4.33 -7.87
C THR A 333 -4.55 5.41 -7.28
N SER A 334 -4.78 5.76 -6.01
CA SER A 334 -3.99 6.74 -5.27
C SER A 334 -3.72 6.29 -3.83
N HIS A 335 -3.48 4.99 -3.66
CA HIS A 335 -3.16 4.42 -2.34
C HIS A 335 -1.78 4.87 -1.85
N ASN A 336 -0.81 4.97 -2.78
CA ASN A 336 0.59 5.19 -2.45
C ASN A 336 1.05 4.22 -1.34
N ALA A 337 0.71 2.96 -1.51
CA ALA A 337 0.93 1.86 -0.58
C ALA A 337 1.35 0.62 -1.35
N ARG A 338 1.48 -0.53 -0.70
CA ARG A 338 1.68 -1.80 -1.40
C ARG A 338 0.43 -2.14 -2.20
N VAL A 339 0.50 -2.06 -3.53
CA VAL A 339 -0.56 -2.42 -4.47
C VAL A 339 -0.05 -3.49 -5.41
N THR A 340 -0.79 -4.61 -5.55
CA THR A 340 -0.36 -5.77 -6.34
C THR A 340 -1.56 -6.49 -6.95
N TYR A 341 -1.30 -7.41 -7.88
CA TYR A 341 -2.25 -8.36 -8.47
C TYR A 341 -3.56 -7.73 -8.98
N PRO A 342 -3.52 -6.72 -9.85
CA PRO A 342 -4.73 -6.23 -10.49
C PRO A 342 -5.37 -7.32 -11.36
N VAL A 343 -6.70 -7.46 -11.31
CA VAL A 343 -7.50 -8.32 -12.18
C VAL A 343 -8.77 -7.59 -12.59
N LEU A 344 -9.24 -7.81 -13.82
CA LEU A 344 -10.47 -7.22 -14.33
C LEU A 344 -11.54 -8.30 -14.42
N LEU A 345 -12.64 -8.16 -13.69
CA LEU A 345 -13.81 -9.01 -13.78
C LEU A 345 -14.61 -8.74 -15.07
N ASP A 346 -14.63 -7.48 -15.47
CA ASP A 346 -15.26 -6.99 -16.70
C ASP A 346 -14.53 -5.70 -17.16
N ARG A 347 -15.11 -4.94 -18.09
CA ARG A 347 -14.48 -3.70 -18.60
C ARG A 347 -14.35 -2.58 -17.58
N ARG A 348 -15.08 -2.64 -16.46
CA ARG A 348 -15.16 -1.57 -15.47
C ARG A 348 -14.73 -1.99 -14.07
N THR A 349 -14.96 -3.24 -13.71
CA THR A 349 -14.72 -3.73 -12.36
C THR A 349 -13.30 -4.25 -12.24
N LEU A 350 -12.47 -3.48 -11.56
CA LEU A 350 -11.08 -3.82 -11.20
C LEU A 350 -11.06 -4.34 -9.76
N LEU A 351 -10.49 -5.52 -9.57
CA LEU A 351 -10.09 -6.03 -8.26
C LEU A 351 -8.57 -5.98 -8.13
N TYR A 352 -8.07 -5.79 -6.93
CA TYR A 352 -6.63 -5.74 -6.66
C TYR A 352 -6.35 -5.89 -5.17
N LEU A 353 -5.11 -6.18 -4.84
CA LEU A 353 -4.64 -6.23 -3.46
C LEU A 353 -3.97 -4.90 -3.09
N ALA A 354 -4.34 -4.33 -1.95
CA ALA A 354 -3.70 -3.12 -1.44
C ALA A 354 -3.58 -3.13 0.09
N SER A 355 -2.52 -2.53 0.60
CA SER A 355 -2.41 -2.22 2.03
C SER A 355 -3.13 -0.90 2.34
N ASP A 356 -3.70 -0.84 3.53
CA ASP A 356 -4.27 0.41 4.07
C ASP A 356 -3.15 1.42 4.42
N PRO A 357 -3.48 2.70 4.60
CA PRO A 357 -2.48 3.71 4.99
C PRO A 357 -1.77 3.43 6.31
N ASP A 358 -2.39 2.65 7.20
CA ASP A 358 -1.78 2.18 8.45
C ASP A 358 -0.81 1.00 8.24
N GLY A 359 -0.66 0.51 6.99
CA GLY A 359 0.17 -0.62 6.61
C GLY A 359 -0.46 -1.99 6.88
N SER A 360 -1.70 -2.06 7.34
CA SER A 360 -2.43 -3.33 7.48
C SER A 360 -2.79 -3.94 6.12
N GLY A 361 -3.04 -5.23 6.08
CA GLY A 361 -3.29 -5.98 4.85
C GLY A 361 -2.01 -6.64 4.28
N PRO A 362 -1.94 -6.91 2.97
CA PRO A 362 -2.86 -6.48 1.91
C PRO A 362 -4.27 -7.06 2.01
N TRP A 363 -5.25 -6.23 1.64
CA TRP A 363 -6.67 -6.57 1.57
C TRP A 363 -7.13 -6.64 0.11
N LEU A 364 -8.23 -7.33 -0.13
CA LEU A 364 -8.89 -7.29 -1.44
C LEU A 364 -9.71 -6.01 -1.56
N TYR A 365 -9.46 -5.26 -2.62
CA TYR A 365 -10.18 -4.05 -3.00
C TYR A 365 -10.92 -4.22 -4.32
N SER A 366 -12.03 -3.51 -4.48
CA SER A 366 -12.76 -3.34 -5.73
C SER A 366 -12.84 -1.87 -6.12
N MET A 367 -12.85 -1.59 -7.40
CA MET A 367 -13.03 -0.24 -7.93
C MET A 367 -13.63 -0.26 -9.34
N ASP A 368 -14.52 0.67 -9.64
CA ASP A 368 -14.87 1.03 -11.00
C ASP A 368 -13.76 1.90 -11.60
N VAL A 369 -13.14 1.47 -12.71
CA VAL A 369 -11.97 2.12 -13.30
C VAL A 369 -12.22 3.54 -13.82
N GLU A 370 -13.48 3.90 -14.07
CA GLU A 370 -13.84 5.26 -14.52
C GLU A 370 -14.20 6.17 -13.34
N ARG A 371 -14.85 5.62 -12.30
CA ARG A 371 -15.20 6.37 -11.07
C ARG A 371 -14.02 6.55 -10.12
N ARG A 372 -13.12 5.57 -10.06
CA ARG A 372 -11.89 5.56 -9.26
C ARG A 372 -12.10 5.73 -7.76
N ILE A 373 -13.19 5.17 -7.24
CA ILE A 373 -13.46 5.12 -5.81
C ILE A 373 -13.15 3.70 -5.31
N PRO A 374 -12.14 3.54 -4.45
CA PRO A 374 -11.75 2.22 -3.95
C PRO A 374 -12.67 1.75 -2.82
N HIS A 375 -13.09 0.49 -2.86
CA HIS A 375 -13.85 -0.18 -1.82
C HIS A 375 -13.08 -1.38 -1.30
N ARG A 376 -12.77 -1.39 0.00
CA ARG A 376 -12.17 -2.55 0.65
C ARG A 376 -13.24 -3.62 0.84
N LEU A 377 -12.98 -4.84 0.32
CA LEU A 377 -13.92 -5.95 0.35
C LEU A 377 -13.69 -6.91 1.52
N THR A 378 -12.45 -7.01 2.00
CA THR A 378 -12.05 -7.97 3.03
C THR A 378 -11.41 -7.29 4.23
N SER A 379 -11.47 -7.98 5.36
CA SER A 379 -10.83 -7.63 6.62
C SER A 379 -10.52 -8.92 7.39
N GLY A 380 -9.68 -8.88 8.40
CA GLY A 380 -9.37 -10.04 9.23
C GLY A 380 -7.89 -10.15 9.56
N PHE A 381 -7.42 -11.37 9.84
CA PHE A 381 -6.03 -11.67 10.19
C PHE A 381 -5.23 -12.22 9.01
N ASP A 382 -5.90 -12.88 8.06
CA ASP A 382 -5.26 -13.46 6.90
C ASP A 382 -4.95 -12.38 5.85
N ARG A 383 -3.78 -12.47 5.24
CA ARG A 383 -3.30 -11.54 4.22
C ARG A 383 -3.47 -12.15 2.85
N TYR A 384 -4.04 -11.41 1.94
CA TYR A 384 -4.10 -11.80 0.54
C TYR A 384 -2.74 -11.55 -0.11
N THR A 385 -2.12 -12.58 -0.67
CA THR A 385 -0.77 -12.47 -1.28
C THR A 385 -0.77 -12.66 -2.80
N SER A 386 -1.83 -13.25 -3.36
CA SER A 386 -2.05 -13.31 -4.80
C SER A 386 -3.53 -13.26 -5.14
N LEU A 387 -3.83 -12.88 -6.39
CA LEU A 387 -5.17 -12.82 -6.93
C LEU A 387 -5.15 -13.09 -8.44
N ALA A 388 -6.04 -13.95 -8.90
CA ALA A 388 -6.27 -14.23 -10.32
C ALA A 388 -7.76 -14.41 -10.61
N ALA A 389 -8.19 -14.12 -11.83
CA ALA A 389 -9.59 -14.26 -12.28
C ALA A 389 -9.69 -15.10 -13.55
N SER A 390 -10.76 -15.89 -13.68
CA SER A 390 -11.14 -16.51 -14.94
C SER A 390 -11.56 -15.47 -15.99
N ALA A 391 -11.49 -15.81 -17.28
CA ALA A 391 -11.77 -14.85 -18.34
C ALA A 391 -13.24 -14.35 -18.37
N ASP A 392 -14.17 -15.13 -17.82
CA ASP A 392 -15.57 -14.75 -17.66
C ASP A 392 -15.83 -13.95 -16.38
N GLY A 393 -14.82 -13.78 -15.52
CA GLY A 393 -14.90 -13.09 -14.24
C GLY A 393 -15.79 -13.77 -13.20
N ARG A 394 -16.11 -15.07 -13.39
CA ARG A 394 -16.96 -15.83 -12.45
C ARG A 394 -16.18 -16.54 -11.36
N ARG A 395 -14.90 -16.80 -11.58
CA ARG A 395 -14.02 -17.46 -10.61
C ARG A 395 -12.84 -16.57 -10.27
N LEU A 396 -12.61 -16.42 -8.98
CA LEU A 396 -11.39 -15.81 -8.44
C LEU A 396 -10.62 -16.86 -7.68
N VAL A 397 -9.32 -16.81 -7.80
CA VAL A 397 -8.40 -17.60 -6.97
C VAL A 397 -7.47 -16.63 -6.24
N ALA A 398 -7.26 -16.87 -4.96
CA ALA A 398 -6.38 -16.07 -4.14
C ALA A 398 -5.53 -16.96 -3.24
N THR A 399 -4.38 -16.47 -2.83
CA THR A 399 -3.60 -17.07 -1.76
C THR A 399 -3.81 -16.27 -0.47
N LEU A 400 -4.17 -16.95 0.60
CA LEU A 400 -4.28 -16.41 1.96
C LEU A 400 -3.07 -16.85 2.76
N ALA A 401 -2.36 -15.91 3.36
CA ALA A 401 -1.14 -16.17 4.11
C ALA A 401 -1.23 -15.68 5.56
N ASN A 402 -0.69 -16.49 6.46
CA ASN A 402 -0.53 -16.17 7.88
C ASN A 402 0.92 -16.45 8.31
N PRO A 403 1.88 -15.60 7.93
CA PRO A 403 3.29 -15.85 8.18
C PRO A 403 3.62 -15.78 9.67
N LYS A 404 4.35 -16.78 10.15
CA LYS A 404 4.88 -16.80 11.51
C LYS A 404 6.28 -16.21 11.55
N ARG A 405 6.48 -15.15 12.34
CA ARG A 405 7.77 -14.49 12.54
C ARG A 405 8.34 -14.87 13.90
N THR A 406 9.58 -15.34 13.90
CA THR A 406 10.31 -15.76 15.11
C THR A 406 11.75 -15.30 15.04
N LEU A 407 12.35 -15.07 16.21
CA LEU A 407 13.76 -14.72 16.30
C LEU A 407 14.58 -15.95 16.70
N TRP A 408 15.71 -16.12 16.03
CA TRP A 408 16.63 -17.23 16.26
C TRP A 408 18.03 -16.71 16.47
N ARG A 409 18.74 -17.31 17.43
CA ARG A 409 20.13 -17.00 17.73
C ARG A 409 21.02 -18.10 17.14
N LEU A 410 22.08 -17.67 16.47
CA LEU A 410 23.12 -18.53 15.90
C LEU A 410 24.49 -18.05 16.38
N ARG A 411 25.44 -18.96 16.56
CA ARG A 411 26.85 -18.61 16.77
C ARG A 411 27.56 -18.57 15.43
N ILE A 412 28.32 -17.52 15.21
CA ILE A 412 29.20 -17.42 14.03
C ILE A 412 30.33 -18.40 14.24
N ALA A 413 30.42 -19.44 13.40
CA ALA A 413 31.44 -20.47 13.52
C ALA A 413 32.78 -19.96 12.96
N ASP A 414 33.86 -20.24 13.66
CA ASP A 414 35.23 -19.94 13.22
C ASP A 414 35.66 -20.81 12.02
N SER A 415 34.93 -21.90 11.74
CA SER A 415 35.22 -22.83 10.64
C SER A 415 33.96 -23.20 9.86
N PRO A 416 34.00 -23.22 8.51
CA PRO A 416 32.86 -23.53 7.66
C PRO A 416 32.32 -24.97 7.78
N SER A 417 33.02 -25.86 8.46
CA SER A 417 32.65 -27.27 8.59
C SER A 417 31.65 -27.56 9.71
N LYS A 418 31.27 -26.59 10.54
CA LYS A 418 30.27 -26.76 11.60
C LYS A 418 28.96 -26.04 11.21
N VAL A 419 27.88 -26.81 11.08
CA VAL A 419 26.53 -26.23 10.97
C VAL A 419 26.25 -25.42 12.25
N PRO A 420 25.94 -24.13 12.15
CA PRO A 420 25.64 -23.33 13.32
C PRO A 420 24.44 -23.91 14.08
N THR A 421 24.58 -24.12 15.37
CA THR A 421 23.43 -24.52 16.21
C THR A 421 22.52 -23.31 16.35
N ALA A 422 21.35 -23.37 15.72
CA ALA A 422 20.33 -22.33 15.81
C ALA A 422 19.38 -22.63 16.98
N ALA A 423 19.11 -21.63 17.80
CA ALA A 423 18.16 -21.74 18.91
C ALA A 423 17.10 -20.62 18.80
N GLN A 424 15.83 -21.03 18.91
CA GLN A 424 14.74 -20.07 18.94
C GLN A 424 14.78 -19.23 20.22
N ILE A 425 14.59 -17.94 20.10
CA ILE A 425 14.48 -17.03 21.24
C ILE A 425 13.00 -17.01 21.68
N SER A 426 12.75 -17.37 22.92
CA SER A 426 11.41 -17.30 23.51
C SER A 426 11.05 -15.86 23.82
N LEU A 427 9.97 -15.36 23.21
CA LEU A 427 9.45 -14.01 23.38
C LEU A 427 8.07 -14.08 24.06
N THR A 428 7.82 -13.19 25.03
CA THR A 428 6.50 -13.08 25.69
C THR A 428 5.41 -12.60 24.73
N THR A 429 5.78 -11.89 23.67
CA THR A 429 4.87 -11.42 22.62
C THR A 429 4.48 -12.53 21.62
N GLY A 430 5.12 -13.71 21.68
CA GLY A 430 4.93 -14.81 20.73
C GLY A 430 5.55 -14.55 19.35
N THR A 431 5.60 -13.32 18.88
CA THR A 431 6.19 -12.91 17.60
C THR A 431 7.16 -11.76 17.77
N GLY A 432 8.22 -11.74 16.97
CA GLY A 432 9.19 -10.66 16.97
C GLY A 432 9.91 -10.54 15.62
N PHE A 433 10.27 -9.34 15.24
CA PHE A 433 10.98 -9.04 14.00
C PHE A 433 11.89 -7.82 14.17
N SER A 434 12.72 -7.52 13.16
CA SER A 434 13.70 -6.45 13.15
C SER A 434 14.60 -6.46 14.40
N PRO A 435 15.32 -7.56 14.69
CA PRO A 435 16.16 -7.69 15.87
C PRO A 435 17.34 -6.71 15.85
N ARG A 436 17.71 -6.14 16.99
CA ARG A 436 18.95 -5.36 17.18
C ARG A 436 19.61 -5.72 18.50
N LEU A 437 20.89 -6.05 18.44
CA LEU A 437 21.65 -6.52 19.58
C LEU A 437 22.40 -5.35 20.26
N GLY A 438 22.00 -5.04 21.48
CA GLY A 438 22.73 -4.17 22.38
C GLY A 438 23.77 -4.93 23.22
N PRO A 439 24.53 -4.23 24.10
CA PRO A 439 25.58 -4.86 24.88
C PRO A 439 25.13 -6.06 25.72
N ASN A 440 23.93 -6.00 26.31
CA ASN A 440 23.39 -7.04 27.20
C ASN A 440 21.88 -7.23 26.97
N TYR A 441 21.35 -6.83 25.83
CA TYR A 441 19.93 -6.94 25.52
C TYR A 441 19.68 -7.13 24.03
N LEU A 442 18.49 -7.58 23.71
CA LEU A 442 17.96 -7.67 22.36
C LEU A 442 16.76 -6.74 22.24
N LEU A 443 16.80 -5.81 21.31
CA LEU A 443 15.61 -5.08 20.87
C LEU A 443 14.92 -5.86 19.78
N TYR A 444 13.60 -5.80 19.76
CA TYR A 444 12.79 -6.33 18.67
C TYR A 444 11.49 -5.55 18.53
N VAL A 445 10.91 -5.61 17.36
CA VAL A 445 9.59 -5.07 17.09
C VAL A 445 8.56 -6.18 17.22
N SER A 446 7.42 -5.90 17.81
CA SER A 446 6.28 -6.82 17.83
C SER A 446 5.02 -6.10 17.38
N ALA A 447 4.10 -6.83 16.74
CA ALA A 447 2.85 -6.30 16.26
C ALA A 447 1.67 -6.83 17.08
N THR A 448 0.75 -5.92 17.46
CA THR A 448 -0.52 -6.27 18.10
C THR A 448 -1.64 -5.58 17.31
N GLY A 449 -2.39 -6.35 16.52
CA GLY A 449 -3.39 -5.80 15.61
C GLY A 449 -2.75 -4.92 14.53
N THR A 450 -3.15 -3.65 14.46
CA THR A 450 -2.63 -2.67 13.50
C THR A 450 -1.47 -1.83 14.04
N SER A 451 -1.06 -2.04 15.28
CA SER A 451 -0.01 -1.28 15.96
C SER A 451 1.25 -2.11 16.15
N GLU A 452 2.40 -1.46 16.03
CA GLU A 452 3.69 -2.05 16.31
C GLU A 452 4.33 -1.35 17.51
N SER A 453 5.12 -2.12 18.26
CA SER A 453 5.80 -1.66 19.49
C SER A 453 7.23 -2.16 19.54
N ILE A 454 8.10 -1.41 20.22
CA ILE A 454 9.49 -1.78 20.45
C ILE A 454 9.60 -2.44 21.82
N TRP A 455 10.20 -3.61 21.83
CA TRP A 455 10.42 -4.44 23.00
C TRP A 455 11.90 -4.66 23.27
N LYS A 456 12.24 -4.80 24.52
CA LYS A 456 13.59 -5.13 25.00
C LYS A 456 13.56 -6.44 25.75
N LEU A 457 14.32 -7.42 25.29
CA LEU A 457 14.58 -8.66 26.01
C LEU A 457 15.93 -8.57 26.72
N ALA A 458 15.91 -8.59 28.03
CA ALA A 458 17.11 -8.61 28.87
C ALA A 458 16.92 -9.59 30.04
N ASN A 459 17.93 -10.41 30.35
CA ASN A 459 17.88 -11.39 31.44
C ASN A 459 16.63 -12.30 31.40
N GLY A 460 16.19 -12.69 30.19
CA GLY A 460 15.01 -13.54 29.99
C GLY A 460 13.66 -12.84 30.13
N THR A 461 13.63 -11.52 30.41
CA THR A 461 12.39 -10.74 30.55
C THR A 461 12.23 -9.77 29.38
N SER A 462 11.04 -9.75 28.77
CA SER A 462 10.67 -8.78 27.74
C SER A 462 9.91 -7.62 28.37
N THR A 463 10.32 -6.39 28.04
CA THR A 463 9.69 -5.14 28.48
C THR A 463 9.35 -4.30 27.26
N GLU A 464 8.13 -3.78 27.20
CA GLU A 464 7.74 -2.82 26.18
C GLU A 464 8.40 -1.46 26.47
N LEU A 465 9.14 -0.93 25.50
CA LEU A 465 9.80 0.37 25.60
C LEU A 465 8.98 1.48 24.97
N TRP A 466 8.30 1.18 23.88
CA TRP A 466 7.51 2.14 23.13
C TRP A 466 6.36 1.46 22.37
N SER A 467 5.21 2.13 22.35
CA SER A 467 4.06 1.75 21.51
C SER A 467 3.34 2.98 21.01
N GLY A 468 2.76 2.89 19.82
CA GLY A 468 1.98 3.97 19.22
C GLY A 468 0.67 3.45 18.64
N GLN A 469 -0.41 4.21 18.81
CA GLN A 469 -1.71 3.85 18.23
C GLN A 469 -1.67 3.94 16.70
N ALA A 470 -2.04 2.86 16.01
CA ALA A 470 -1.98 2.74 14.54
C ALA A 470 -0.60 3.10 13.97
N ALA A 471 0.46 2.82 14.72
CA ALA A 471 1.83 3.13 14.38
C ALA A 471 2.53 1.93 13.76
N ARG A 472 3.30 2.15 12.70
CA ARG A 472 4.16 1.17 12.04
C ARG A 472 5.61 1.61 12.14
N ILE A 473 6.46 0.72 12.64
CA ILE A 473 7.91 0.90 12.69
C ILE A 473 8.49 0.30 11.42
N PHE A 474 9.21 1.07 10.65
CA PHE A 474 9.79 0.59 9.40
C PHE A 474 11.31 0.66 9.41
N GLY A 475 11.94 -0.34 8.78
CA GLY A 475 13.38 -0.49 8.69
C GLY A 475 14.07 -0.96 9.98
N GLY A 476 13.32 -1.15 11.08
CA GLY A 476 13.86 -1.54 12.38
C GLY A 476 14.49 -0.40 13.19
N PRO A 477 14.65 -0.57 14.51
CA PRO A 477 15.34 0.40 15.39
C PRO A 477 16.84 0.38 15.16
N ALA A 478 17.54 1.44 15.60
CA ALA A 478 18.99 1.53 15.61
C ALA A 478 19.47 1.95 17.01
N ILE A 479 20.48 1.24 17.53
CA ILE A 479 21.11 1.51 18.82
C ILE A 479 22.25 2.50 18.61
N SER A 480 22.39 3.51 19.48
CA SER A 480 23.49 4.46 19.42
C SER A 480 24.85 3.76 19.62
N PRO A 481 25.95 4.30 19.09
CA PRO A 481 27.29 3.67 19.20
C PRO A 481 27.75 3.45 20.64
N ASP A 482 27.32 4.32 21.55
CA ASP A 482 27.61 4.25 23.00
C ASP A 482 26.60 3.39 23.77
N GLY A 483 25.48 2.98 23.13
CA GLY A 483 24.49 2.04 23.65
C GLY A 483 23.29 2.60 24.41
N PRO A 484 23.25 3.83 24.92
CA PRO A 484 22.16 4.33 25.78
C PRO A 484 20.92 4.84 25.02
N SER A 485 21.01 5.08 23.72
CA SER A 485 19.91 5.66 22.95
C SER A 485 19.46 4.77 21.80
N ILE A 486 18.17 4.86 21.45
CA ILE A 486 17.52 4.11 20.37
C ILE A 486 16.87 5.10 19.42
N ALA A 487 17.17 5.01 18.13
CA ALA A 487 16.49 5.74 17.07
C ALA A 487 15.57 4.79 16.28
N PHE A 488 14.41 5.25 15.87
CA PHE A 488 13.48 4.46 15.05
C PHE A 488 12.54 5.34 14.23
N SER A 489 12.19 4.85 13.07
CA SER A 489 11.26 5.51 12.14
C SER A 489 9.86 4.96 12.29
N VAL A 490 8.86 5.83 12.38
CA VAL A 490 7.46 5.48 12.57
C VAL A 490 6.62 6.09 11.46
N ARG A 491 5.70 5.31 10.90
CA ARG A 491 4.61 5.81 10.07
C ARG A 491 3.32 5.79 10.87
N GLN A 492 2.64 6.93 10.95
CA GLN A 492 1.38 7.09 11.66
C GLN A 492 0.49 8.08 10.93
N HIS A 493 -0.77 7.72 10.65
CA HIS A 493 -1.74 8.55 9.92
C HIS A 493 -1.20 9.12 8.58
N GLY A 494 -0.40 8.35 7.87
CA GLY A 494 0.20 8.74 6.58
C GLY A 494 1.42 9.65 6.66
N GLN A 495 1.83 10.08 7.86
CA GLN A 495 3.05 10.84 8.11
C GLN A 495 4.16 9.94 8.66
N THR A 496 5.41 10.37 8.49
CA THR A 496 6.57 9.66 9.01
C THR A 496 7.33 10.53 10.01
N PHE A 497 7.81 9.89 11.07
CA PHE A 497 8.49 10.53 12.20
C PHE A 497 9.77 9.79 12.50
N LEU A 498 10.85 10.50 12.80
CA LEU A 498 12.03 9.93 13.42
C LEU A 498 11.98 10.20 14.92
N TYR A 499 12.00 9.13 15.69
CA TYR A 499 12.05 9.18 17.15
C TYR A 499 13.45 8.84 17.66
N VAL A 500 13.80 9.41 18.81
CA VAL A 500 14.90 8.99 19.67
C VAL A 500 14.38 8.84 21.10
N MET A 501 14.79 7.77 21.79
CA MET A 501 14.50 7.51 23.19
C MET A 501 15.71 6.91 23.89
N GLN A 502 15.69 6.86 25.21
CA GLN A 502 16.68 6.12 25.99
C GLN A 502 16.46 4.59 25.87
N ALA A 503 17.51 3.80 26.09
CA ALA A 503 17.43 2.33 26.01
C ALA A 503 16.60 1.68 27.14
N ASP A 504 16.10 2.46 28.08
CA ASP A 504 15.12 2.05 29.10
C ASP A 504 13.67 2.43 28.73
N GLY A 505 13.45 3.08 27.58
CA GLY A 505 12.15 3.53 27.09
C GLY A 505 11.77 4.94 27.52
N THR A 506 12.60 5.63 28.32
CA THR A 506 12.36 7.02 28.75
C THR A 506 12.75 8.03 27.66
N ASP A 507 12.32 9.28 27.84
CA ASP A 507 12.66 10.44 27.00
C ASP A 507 12.41 10.26 25.49
N ALA A 508 11.36 9.52 25.14
CA ALA A 508 10.96 9.36 23.73
C ALA A 508 10.52 10.70 23.14
N ARG A 509 11.23 11.16 22.11
CA ARG A 509 10.96 12.44 21.45
C ARG A 509 11.07 12.34 19.93
N ILE A 510 10.32 13.16 19.22
CA ILE A 510 10.45 13.33 17.79
C ILE A 510 11.67 14.19 17.49
N VAL A 511 12.54 13.70 16.62
CA VAL A 511 13.71 14.44 16.10
C VAL A 511 13.32 15.22 14.85
N THR A 512 12.56 14.60 13.95
CA THR A 512 12.00 15.25 12.75
C THR A 512 10.72 14.61 12.31
N ASP A 513 9.82 15.42 11.78
CA ASP A 513 8.57 15.08 11.11
C ASP A 513 8.47 15.72 9.70
N SER A 514 9.53 16.45 9.30
CA SER A 514 9.58 17.22 8.06
C SER A 514 10.01 16.41 6.84
N LEU A 515 10.45 15.15 7.03
CA LEU A 515 10.93 14.28 5.98
C LEU A 515 9.97 13.11 5.74
N ALA A 516 9.73 12.76 4.48
CA ALA A 516 9.04 11.52 4.10
C ALA A 516 10.02 10.34 4.22
N LEU A 517 10.30 9.89 5.45
CA LEU A 517 11.32 8.89 5.77
C LEU A 517 11.05 7.54 5.12
N GLN A 518 12.16 6.84 4.80
CA GLN A 518 12.18 5.51 4.18
C GLN A 518 13.29 4.66 4.83
N GLY A 519 13.03 3.36 5.01
CA GLY A 519 14.03 2.42 5.53
C GLY A 519 14.47 2.67 6.99
N ALA A 520 15.55 2.02 7.38
CA ALA A 520 16.10 2.08 8.72
C ALA A 520 16.91 3.37 8.95
N PRO A 521 16.86 3.97 10.15
CA PRO A 521 17.83 4.98 10.58
C PRO A 521 19.18 4.31 10.91
N ALA A 522 20.27 5.05 10.79
CA ALA A 522 21.60 4.65 11.26
C ALA A 522 22.27 5.80 12.02
N TRP A 523 22.77 5.51 13.19
CA TRP A 523 23.53 6.48 13.97
C TRP A 523 24.87 6.77 13.32
N ALA A 524 25.23 8.04 13.20
CA ALA A 524 26.61 8.39 12.91
C ALA A 524 27.50 8.01 14.11
N PRO A 525 28.74 7.55 13.88
CA PRO A 525 29.61 7.07 14.96
C PRO A 525 29.93 8.11 16.06
N ASP A 526 29.81 9.41 15.75
CA ASP A 526 29.97 10.49 16.72
C ASP A 526 28.76 10.66 17.66
N GLY A 527 27.67 9.91 17.43
CA GLY A 527 26.43 9.99 18.23
C GLY A 527 25.67 11.30 18.10
N ARG A 528 26.07 12.23 17.19
CA ARG A 528 25.49 13.58 17.09
C ARG A 528 24.46 13.71 15.98
N SER A 529 24.40 12.77 15.07
CA SER A 529 23.45 12.78 13.96
C SER A 529 22.98 11.38 13.60
N ILE A 530 21.84 11.32 12.93
CA ILE A 530 21.27 10.09 12.36
C ILE A 530 21.27 10.25 10.85
N THR A 531 21.68 9.19 10.14
CA THR A 531 21.55 9.09 8.70
C THR A 531 20.31 8.25 8.40
N SER A 532 19.37 8.77 7.63
CA SER A 532 18.18 8.04 7.20
C SER A 532 17.80 8.44 5.78
N ALA A 533 17.18 7.54 5.05
CA ALA A 533 16.66 7.86 3.73
C ALA A 533 15.32 8.58 3.83
N ALA A 534 15.08 9.49 2.89
CA ALA A 534 13.79 10.15 2.73
C ALA A 534 13.49 10.43 1.26
N ASP A 535 12.22 10.48 0.93
CA ASP A 535 11.78 10.90 -0.40
C ASP A 535 11.90 12.42 -0.52
N ASP A 536 12.58 12.89 -1.55
CA ASP A 536 12.60 14.28 -1.99
C ASP A 536 12.19 14.34 -3.47
N ARG A 537 10.96 14.80 -3.72
CA ARG A 537 10.38 14.95 -5.05
C ARG A 537 10.38 13.69 -5.91
N GLY A 538 10.12 12.53 -5.26
CA GLY A 538 10.03 11.23 -5.93
C GLY A 538 11.38 10.52 -6.11
N VAL A 539 12.45 11.01 -5.46
CA VAL A 539 13.75 10.32 -5.40
C VAL A 539 14.11 10.08 -3.94
N THR A 540 14.22 8.82 -3.55
CA THR A 540 14.67 8.44 -2.20
C THR A 540 16.18 8.57 -2.10
N HIS A 541 16.67 9.37 -1.16
CA HIS A 541 18.11 9.51 -0.91
C HIS A 541 18.41 9.77 0.57
N LEU A 542 19.69 9.61 0.96
CA LEU A 542 20.12 9.74 2.35
C LEU A 542 20.18 11.22 2.79
N PHE A 543 19.67 11.46 3.97
CA PHE A 543 19.77 12.71 4.71
C PHE A 543 20.63 12.52 5.97
N ARG A 544 21.36 13.57 6.36
CA ARG A 544 21.94 13.69 7.69
C ARG A 544 21.00 14.52 8.56
N ILE A 545 20.59 13.97 9.68
CA ILE A 545 19.60 14.54 10.61
C ILE A 545 20.31 14.83 11.93
N PRO A 546 20.67 16.08 12.21
CA PRO A 546 21.30 16.46 13.46
C PRO A 546 20.38 16.31 14.67
N LEU A 547 20.93 15.97 15.84
CA LEU A 547 20.16 15.81 17.07
C LEU A 547 20.07 17.11 17.92
N ASP A 548 20.78 18.13 17.52
CA ASP A 548 20.85 19.45 18.17
C ASP A 548 19.74 20.43 17.70
N GLY A 549 18.81 19.96 16.86
CA GLY A 549 17.68 20.74 16.36
C GLY A 549 17.93 21.51 15.06
N HIS A 550 19.11 21.39 14.45
CA HIS A 550 19.33 21.90 13.11
C HIS A 550 18.51 21.13 12.08
N SER A 551 18.18 21.79 10.95
CA SER A 551 17.39 21.18 9.87
C SER A 551 18.13 20.01 9.22
N PRO A 552 17.41 18.92 8.87
CA PRO A 552 17.98 17.83 8.08
C PRO A 552 18.55 18.32 6.76
N ALA A 553 19.68 17.76 6.32
CA ALA A 553 20.35 18.11 5.08
C ALA A 553 20.57 16.88 4.20
N PRO A 554 20.40 17.00 2.84
CA PRO A 554 20.75 15.93 1.91
C PRO A 554 22.21 15.53 2.08
N PHE A 555 22.47 14.21 2.18
CA PHE A 555 23.82 13.67 2.37
C PHE A 555 24.31 12.97 1.10
N VAL A 556 23.48 12.13 0.49
CA VAL A 556 23.80 11.48 -0.80
C VAL A 556 22.76 11.93 -1.83
N ARG A 557 23.23 12.49 -2.96
CA ARG A 557 22.36 13.01 -4.02
C ARG A 557 22.06 11.95 -5.08
N GLY A 558 21.42 10.92 -4.79
CA GLY A 558 21.05 9.87 -5.72
C GLY A 558 20.32 8.80 -4.96
N TYR A 559 19.64 7.91 -5.67
CA TYR A 559 18.89 6.87 -4.99
C TYR A 559 19.79 6.11 -4.01
N SER A 560 19.46 6.17 -2.73
CA SER A 560 20.21 5.55 -1.62
C SER A 560 19.29 5.24 -0.45
N LEU A 561 19.43 4.04 0.12
CA LEU A 561 18.55 3.50 1.15
C LEU A 561 19.36 2.60 2.10
N ASP A 562 18.82 2.41 3.32
CA ASP A 562 19.35 1.52 4.35
C ASP A 562 20.84 1.72 4.64
N PRO A 563 21.22 2.88 5.21
CA PRO A 563 22.61 3.18 5.53
C PRO A 563 23.13 2.33 6.68
N ALA A 564 24.43 1.95 6.60
CA ALA A 564 25.17 1.39 7.72
C ALA A 564 26.54 2.06 7.81
N TRP A 565 26.87 2.65 8.95
CA TRP A 565 28.14 3.30 9.20
C TRP A 565 29.24 2.29 9.52
N ALA A 566 30.40 2.49 8.93
CA ALA A 566 31.60 1.77 9.35
C ALA A 566 31.92 2.12 10.83
N PRO A 567 32.34 1.15 11.66
CA PRO A 567 32.61 1.37 13.08
C PRO A 567 33.68 2.44 13.36
N ASP A 568 34.61 2.65 12.44
CA ASP A 568 35.63 3.70 12.50
C ASP A 568 35.12 5.10 12.14
N GLY A 569 33.88 5.20 11.64
CA GLY A 569 33.25 6.46 11.28
C GLY A 569 33.70 7.09 9.99
N GLN A 570 34.55 6.43 9.20
CA GLN A 570 35.14 7.05 8.00
C GLN A 570 34.19 7.05 6.80
N PHE A 571 33.31 6.07 6.69
CA PHE A 571 32.39 5.95 5.57
C PHE A 571 31.07 5.30 5.98
N VAL A 572 30.05 5.48 5.13
CA VAL A 572 28.76 4.82 5.24
C VAL A 572 28.51 4.01 3.98
N VAL A 573 28.06 2.76 4.16
CA VAL A 573 27.56 1.92 3.06
C VAL A 573 26.05 2.05 2.95
N TYR A 574 25.52 1.90 1.75
CA TYR A 574 24.07 1.97 1.48
C TYR A 574 23.70 1.15 0.25
N SER A 575 22.43 0.79 0.13
CA SER A 575 21.89 0.10 -1.06
C SER A 575 21.46 1.11 -2.13
N GLY A 576 21.84 0.85 -3.37
CA GLY A 576 21.39 1.56 -4.56
C GLY A 576 19.98 1.14 -5.03
N PRO A 577 19.56 1.60 -6.22
CA PRO A 577 18.27 1.22 -6.78
C PRO A 577 18.20 -0.28 -7.08
N ASP A 578 16.98 -0.82 -7.02
CA ASP A 578 16.69 -2.19 -7.46
C ASP A 578 16.81 -2.30 -8.98
N ILE A 579 17.60 -3.27 -9.44
CA ILE A 579 17.74 -3.60 -10.85
C ILE A 579 17.45 -5.09 -11.01
N GLY A 580 16.30 -5.41 -11.58
CA GLY A 580 15.85 -6.79 -11.70
C GLY A 580 15.52 -7.40 -10.34
N THR A 581 16.46 -8.15 -9.75
CA THR A 581 16.28 -8.82 -8.45
C THR A 581 17.39 -8.50 -7.45
N THR A 582 18.23 -7.51 -7.76
CA THR A 582 19.42 -7.18 -6.97
C THR A 582 19.54 -5.67 -6.73
N PHE A 583 20.22 -5.32 -5.65
CA PHE A 583 20.65 -3.95 -5.34
C PHE A 583 22.15 -3.88 -5.34
N SER A 584 22.72 -2.82 -5.93
CA SER A 584 24.14 -2.54 -5.76
C SER A 584 24.41 -1.93 -4.38
N VAL A 585 25.51 -2.32 -3.73
CA VAL A 585 26.01 -1.67 -2.52
C VAL A 585 27.03 -0.61 -2.92
N LYS A 586 26.91 0.58 -2.32
CA LYS A 586 27.79 1.72 -2.54
C LYS A 586 28.26 2.29 -1.20
N ALA A 587 29.33 3.10 -1.22
CA ALA A 587 29.79 3.80 -0.04
C ALA A 587 30.20 5.24 -0.36
N VAL A 588 30.08 6.10 0.66
CA VAL A 588 30.57 7.48 0.63
C VAL A 588 31.25 7.81 1.95
N THR A 589 32.23 8.73 1.90
CA THR A 589 32.88 9.28 3.09
C THR A 589 31.93 10.22 3.87
N THR A 590 32.40 10.72 4.99
CA THR A 590 31.70 11.74 5.81
C THR A 590 31.38 13.02 5.05
N GLU A 591 32.16 13.35 4.01
CA GLU A 591 31.99 14.49 3.09
C GLU A 591 31.15 14.14 1.85
N ALA A 592 30.50 12.97 1.82
CA ALA A 592 29.75 12.46 0.69
C ALA A 592 30.59 12.19 -0.60
N ALA A 593 31.88 12.06 -0.49
CA ALA A 593 32.73 11.63 -1.60
C ALA A 593 32.65 10.09 -1.78
N PRO A 594 32.69 9.57 -3.02
CA PRO A 594 32.67 8.13 -3.23
C PRO A 594 33.82 7.42 -2.51
N HIS A 595 33.48 6.35 -1.79
CA HIS A 595 34.44 5.46 -1.14
C HIS A 595 34.52 4.13 -1.91
N PRO A 596 35.73 3.62 -2.25
CA PRO A 596 35.86 2.39 -3.01
C PRO A 596 35.39 1.18 -2.20
N LEU A 597 34.62 0.31 -2.85
CA LEU A 597 34.19 -0.99 -2.33
C LEU A 597 34.39 -2.07 -3.40
N PRO A 598 34.60 -3.33 -3.02
CA PRO A 598 34.39 -4.45 -3.94
C PRO A 598 33.02 -4.38 -4.58
N ALA A 599 32.86 -4.98 -5.78
CA ALA A 599 31.53 -5.04 -6.42
C ALA A 599 30.58 -5.93 -5.62
N LEU A 600 29.68 -5.32 -4.88
CA LEU A 600 28.73 -5.99 -3.98
C LEU A 600 27.31 -5.81 -4.45
N THR A 601 26.55 -6.89 -4.38
CA THR A 601 25.09 -6.88 -4.64
C THR A 601 24.36 -7.62 -3.54
N LEU A 602 23.15 -7.13 -3.24
CA LEU A 602 22.19 -7.76 -2.34
C LEU A 602 21.06 -8.39 -3.14
N THR A 603 20.48 -9.46 -2.63
CA THR A 603 19.26 -10.04 -3.20
C THR A 603 18.03 -9.23 -2.74
N ARG A 604 17.04 -9.06 -3.62
CA ARG A 604 15.77 -8.38 -3.31
C ARG A 604 15.13 -8.94 -2.02
N GLY A 605 14.56 -8.06 -1.21
CA GLY A 605 13.90 -8.38 0.06
C GLY A 605 14.86 -8.46 1.26
N ALA A 606 16.13 -8.15 1.08
CA ALA A 606 17.15 -8.14 2.15
C ALA A 606 18.14 -7.01 1.92
N ARG A 607 17.85 -5.82 2.43
CA ARG A 607 18.72 -4.64 2.29
C ARG A 607 19.64 -4.41 3.48
N HIS A 608 19.36 -5.07 4.63
CA HIS A 608 20.15 -4.84 5.83
C HIS A 608 21.60 -5.31 5.66
N LEU A 609 22.51 -4.46 6.13
CA LEU A 609 23.96 -4.65 6.13
C LEU A 609 24.47 -4.44 7.55
N ALA A 610 25.30 -5.34 8.05
CA ALA A 610 25.93 -5.18 9.34
C ALA A 610 27.44 -5.33 9.24
N PHE A 611 28.19 -4.40 9.83
CA PHE A 611 29.62 -4.52 9.96
C PHE A 611 30.00 -5.50 11.08
N LEU A 612 31.04 -6.28 10.89
CA LEU A 612 31.72 -6.88 12.02
C LEU A 612 32.42 -5.78 12.84
N PRO A 613 32.62 -6.00 14.17
CA PRO A 613 33.16 -4.96 15.06
C PRO A 613 34.49 -4.36 14.61
N GLY A 614 35.31 -5.10 13.87
CA GLY A 614 36.57 -4.61 13.30
C GLY A 614 36.45 -3.69 12.10
N GLY A 615 35.23 -3.49 11.54
CA GLY A 615 34.99 -2.64 10.37
C GLY A 615 35.52 -3.18 9.02
N ARG A 616 36.29 -4.26 9.03
CA ARG A 616 36.95 -4.83 7.84
C ARG A 616 36.02 -5.71 7.00
N ALA A 617 34.92 -6.15 7.54
CA ALA A 617 34.01 -7.05 6.83
C ALA A 617 32.54 -6.68 7.09
N LEU A 618 31.74 -6.94 6.05
CA LEU A 618 30.28 -6.83 6.06
C LEU A 618 29.64 -8.21 6.11
N VAL A 619 28.59 -8.33 6.89
CA VAL A 619 27.64 -9.44 6.81
C VAL A 619 26.40 -8.97 6.08
N LEU A 620 25.93 -9.80 5.17
CA LEU A 620 24.79 -9.52 4.31
C LEU A 620 24.00 -10.79 4.00
N LEU A 621 22.76 -10.62 3.54
CA LEU A 621 21.89 -11.70 3.09
C LEU A 621 21.99 -11.88 1.57
N ARG A 622 22.25 -13.11 1.13
CA ARG A 622 22.36 -13.47 -0.28
C ARG A 622 21.77 -14.86 -0.54
N GLY A 623 21.23 -15.07 -1.72
CA GLY A 623 20.61 -16.33 -2.15
C GLY A 623 19.38 -16.09 -3.03
N GLU A 624 18.40 -16.96 -2.93
CA GLU A 624 17.11 -16.81 -3.58
C GLU A 624 16.26 -15.73 -2.91
N ILE A 625 15.22 -15.23 -3.58
CA ILE A 625 14.39 -14.12 -3.08
C ILE A 625 13.73 -14.48 -1.74
N GLN A 626 13.31 -15.73 -1.59
CA GLN A 626 12.64 -16.22 -0.35
C GLN A 626 13.47 -17.24 0.45
N HIS A 627 14.72 -17.47 0.03
CA HIS A 627 15.66 -18.29 0.80
C HIS A 627 17.05 -17.71 0.74
N LYS A 628 17.45 -17.05 1.80
CA LYS A 628 18.75 -16.39 1.90
C LYS A 628 19.57 -16.99 3.01
N ASN A 629 20.86 -16.91 2.83
CA ASN A 629 21.85 -17.23 3.83
C ASN A 629 22.71 -16.00 4.15
N LEU A 630 23.33 -16.02 5.33
CA LEU A 630 24.28 -14.98 5.73
C LEU A 630 25.64 -15.25 5.06
N TRP A 631 26.19 -14.18 4.51
CA TRP A 631 27.50 -14.14 3.87
C TRP A 631 28.35 -13.06 4.51
N LEU A 632 29.64 -13.37 4.68
CA LEU A 632 30.66 -12.44 5.11
C LEU A 632 31.45 -12.01 3.86
N VAL A 633 31.66 -10.70 3.73
CA VAL A 633 32.50 -10.14 2.66
C VAL A 633 33.56 -9.28 3.28
N ASP A 634 34.83 -9.62 3.02
CA ASP A 634 36.00 -8.81 3.40
C ASP A 634 36.11 -7.62 2.44
N LEU A 635 36.11 -6.42 2.98
CA LEU A 635 36.05 -5.17 2.19
C LEU A 635 37.39 -4.81 1.54
N GLU A 636 38.49 -5.31 2.06
CA GLU A 636 39.83 -5.05 1.54
C GLU A 636 40.16 -5.99 0.38
N THR A 637 39.87 -7.27 0.54
CA THR A 637 40.22 -8.32 -0.43
C THR A 637 39.10 -8.66 -1.39
N GLY A 638 37.87 -8.34 -1.05
CA GLY A 638 36.68 -8.80 -1.76
C GLY A 638 36.38 -10.29 -1.55
N ALA A 639 37.07 -10.97 -0.64
CA ALA A 639 36.86 -12.39 -0.37
C ALA A 639 35.49 -12.62 0.30
N GLU A 640 34.78 -13.60 -0.19
CA GLU A 640 33.45 -13.94 0.28
C GLU A 640 33.39 -15.28 1.00
N ARG A 641 32.66 -15.37 2.10
CA ARG A 641 32.47 -16.61 2.83
C ARG A 641 31.01 -16.76 3.27
N GLN A 642 30.41 -17.88 2.95
CA GLN A 642 29.08 -18.20 3.46
C GLN A 642 29.16 -18.56 4.96
N LEU A 643 28.35 -17.88 5.78
CA LEU A 643 28.30 -18.09 7.23
C LEU A 643 27.28 -19.13 7.65
N THR A 644 26.18 -19.26 6.89
CA THR A 644 25.10 -20.18 7.19
C THR A 644 24.74 -21.03 5.98
N SER A 645 24.31 -22.26 6.21
CA SER A 645 23.66 -23.11 5.22
C SER A 645 22.37 -23.63 5.89
N LEU A 646 21.32 -22.83 5.79
CA LEU A 646 20.06 -23.07 6.47
C LEU A 646 19.11 -23.84 5.56
N ALA A 647 18.15 -24.55 6.16
CA ALA A 647 17.12 -25.25 5.41
C ALA A 647 16.19 -24.28 4.66
N PRO A 648 15.64 -24.66 3.50
CA PRO A 648 14.84 -23.76 2.66
C PRO A 648 13.40 -23.55 3.14
N ASP A 649 13.02 -24.06 4.30
CA ASP A 649 11.67 -24.00 4.86
C ASP A 649 11.29 -22.66 5.50
N PHE A 650 12.15 -21.65 5.38
CA PHE A 650 11.89 -20.28 5.86
C PHE A 650 12.75 -19.24 5.15
N ASP A 651 12.34 -17.98 5.24
CA ASP A 651 13.11 -16.83 4.77
C ASP A 651 13.71 -16.06 5.95
N ILE A 652 14.91 -15.49 5.75
CA ILE A 652 15.51 -14.52 6.66
C ILE A 652 15.19 -13.14 6.13
N ARG A 653 14.46 -12.34 6.93
CA ARG A 653 14.06 -10.99 6.53
C ARG A 653 14.98 -9.91 7.06
N ASP A 654 15.48 -10.10 8.26
CA ASP A 654 16.38 -9.17 8.94
C ASP A 654 17.31 -9.94 9.88
N PHE A 655 18.40 -9.32 10.29
CA PHE A 655 19.36 -9.90 11.22
C PHE A 655 20.14 -8.80 11.93
N ASP A 656 20.85 -9.15 13.00
CA ASP A 656 21.85 -8.28 13.58
C ASP A 656 22.96 -9.10 14.24
N ILE A 657 24.13 -8.49 14.43
CA ILE A 657 25.36 -9.11 14.94
C ILE A 657 25.64 -8.57 16.33
N SER A 658 26.02 -9.47 17.24
CA SER A 658 26.44 -9.06 18.58
C SER A 658 27.64 -8.10 18.57
N PRO A 659 27.75 -7.16 19.52
CA PRO A 659 28.87 -6.22 19.59
C PRO A 659 30.25 -6.86 19.68
N ASP A 660 30.35 -8.13 20.09
CA ASP A 660 31.58 -8.91 20.09
C ASP A 660 31.81 -9.71 18.80
N GLY A 661 30.88 -9.68 17.85
CA GLY A 661 30.97 -10.34 16.56
C GLY A 661 30.79 -11.87 16.59
N ARG A 662 30.39 -12.47 17.73
CA ARG A 662 30.33 -13.93 17.91
C ARG A 662 28.96 -14.54 17.68
N GLU A 663 27.91 -13.77 17.81
CA GLU A 663 26.55 -14.22 17.65
C GLU A 663 25.82 -13.38 16.60
N VAL A 664 24.86 -14.01 15.95
CA VAL A 664 23.90 -13.34 15.08
C VAL A 664 22.49 -13.72 15.51
N VAL A 665 21.59 -12.75 15.54
CA VAL A 665 20.16 -12.98 15.67
C VAL A 665 19.51 -12.73 14.33
N ILE A 666 18.74 -13.72 13.85
CA ILE A 666 18.01 -13.64 12.59
C ILE A 666 16.50 -13.56 12.86
N GLU A 667 15.80 -12.80 12.04
CA GLU A 667 14.36 -12.89 11.88
C GLU A 667 14.04 -14.01 10.89
N ARG A 668 13.45 -15.08 11.38
CA ARG A 668 12.96 -16.18 10.58
C ARG A 668 11.48 -15.98 10.30
N VAL A 669 11.10 -15.99 9.03
CA VAL A 669 9.72 -15.95 8.58
C VAL A 669 9.37 -17.28 7.95
N GLN A 670 8.48 -18.01 8.59
CA GLN A 670 7.89 -19.22 8.03
C GLN A 670 6.53 -18.85 7.47
N GLU A 671 6.40 -18.94 6.16
CA GLU A 671 5.14 -18.69 5.49
C GLU A 671 4.23 -19.90 5.67
N ARG A 672 2.97 -19.65 6.01
CA ARG A 672 1.88 -20.62 5.96
C ARG A 672 0.79 -19.98 5.16
N SER A 673 0.36 -20.65 4.13
CA SER A 673 -0.61 -20.07 3.22
C SER A 673 -1.39 -21.15 2.49
N ASP A 674 -2.63 -20.84 2.13
CA ASP A 674 -3.54 -21.71 1.40
C ASP A 674 -4.10 -21.00 0.17
N VAL A 675 -4.41 -21.79 -0.85
CA VAL A 675 -5.13 -21.33 -2.02
C VAL A 675 -6.63 -21.46 -1.79
N VAL A 676 -7.35 -20.37 -2.04
CA VAL A 676 -8.82 -20.33 -1.96
C VAL A 676 -9.41 -19.97 -3.31
N LEU A 677 -10.53 -20.63 -3.63
CA LEU A 677 -11.38 -20.34 -4.79
C LEU A 677 -12.63 -19.60 -4.32
N MET A 678 -13.01 -18.58 -5.05
CA MET A 678 -14.26 -17.83 -4.87
C MET A 678 -15.08 -17.97 -6.15
N ASP A 679 -16.20 -18.68 -6.08
CA ASP A 679 -17.19 -18.72 -7.15
C ASP A 679 -18.15 -17.53 -7.02
N LEU A 680 -18.13 -16.63 -7.98
CA LEU A 680 -18.94 -15.44 -8.03
C LEU A 680 -20.27 -15.74 -8.70
N HIS A 681 -21.39 -15.52 -8.00
CA HIS A 681 -22.71 -15.57 -8.61
C HIS A 681 -22.91 -14.26 -9.39
N ARG A 682 -22.76 -14.32 -10.71
CA ARG A 682 -23.18 -13.24 -11.61
C ARG A 682 -24.47 -13.69 -12.28
N ASP A 683 -25.53 -12.91 -12.09
CA ASP A 683 -26.74 -13.05 -12.91
C ASP A 683 -26.29 -12.99 -14.38
N ALA A 684 -26.74 -13.93 -15.19
CA ALA A 684 -26.44 -13.92 -16.63
C ALA A 684 -27.13 -12.68 -17.21
N ASP A 685 -26.32 -11.70 -17.66
CA ASP A 685 -26.80 -10.57 -18.47
C ASP A 685 -27.23 -11.05 -19.86
#